data_8f30827480b4687bee0d70d09a2d5b37
#
_entry.id   8f30827480b4687bee0d70d09a2d5b37
#
_cell.length_a   1.000
_cell.length_b   1.000
_cell.length_c   1.000
_cell.angle_alpha   90.00
_cell.angle_beta   90.00
_cell.angle_gamma   90.00
#
_symmetry.space_group_name_H-M   'P 1'
#
loop_
_entity.id
_entity.type
_entity.pdbx_description
1 polymer ?
#
loop_
_entity_poly.entity_id
_entity_poly.type
_entity_poly.pdbx_seq_one_letter_code
_entity_poly.pdbx_strand_id
1 'polypeptide(L)'
;MTSVINNKMAPQDGNEIDFGRLVGEVIDHRKLIVAITTGFTVIAVLYSLLATPIYQANALIQVEQKQGNAILSSLSQILPDGQPQSAPEISLLQSRMILGKTVDELALQAQITPKYFPLIGKGLARIMGKKPGEIALSQINIANVNSNEATKFILTVKDEKNYTIEGDGFKLNGTVGTPLYGQGISLLVSKIDAEKGSQFEIEYISKLKAITLLQDSLSVVDQGKDTGMLSITFTDENPALAERIIDSISQNYLTQNIARQAAQDAKSLEFLNQQLPIVRNDLDNAEDKLNAYRKQRDSVDLTMEAKTVLDQIVNVDNQLNELTFREAEISQLYTKEHPTYKALMEKRQTLQEEKNKLSKRVSSMPATQQEVLRLSRDVESGRAVYLQLLNRQQELNIAKSSAIGNVRIIDQAVTIPKPVKPKKIIIIAVGFILGLLCSIGLIILRVFLRRGIESPEELEEMGINVYASIPVSEWLMKRTTKANKNQSDTLLAVENPADLAIEAIRGLRTSLHFAMMEAKNNVLMISGASPNAGKTFLSTNLAAIISSGDKKVLFIDADMRKGYVRKMLGSKNEKGLSELLSGLVTIENVVEKVTLGGFDYIGRGQVPPNPAELLMHPRFENLIEWSAKHYDLVIVDTPPILAVTDAAIIGKYAGTTLLVARFETNTAKEIYVSTKRFEQSGVMVKGCILNGVVRKASSYYGYGYNHYGYSYDDIKK
;
A
#
# COMPACT_ATOMS: atom_id res chain seq x y z
N MET A 1 -32.40 3.86 64.80
CA MET A 1 -32.82 2.95 63.72
C MET A 1 -33.07 3.76 62.49
N THR A 2 -32.08 3.81 61.61
CA THR A 2 -32.25 4.21 60.20
C THR A 2 -31.11 3.56 59.42
N SER A 3 -31.43 2.62 58.61
CA SER A 3 -30.57 1.80 57.80
C SER A 3 -29.96 2.63 56.69
N VAL A 4 -28.64 2.80 56.69
CA VAL A 4 -27.89 3.33 55.57
C VAL A 4 -27.78 2.22 54.54
N ILE A 5 -28.46 2.37 53.42
CA ILE A 5 -28.37 1.52 52.22
C ILE A 5 -27.01 1.79 51.60
N ASN A 6 -26.12 0.82 51.78
CA ASN A 6 -24.80 0.78 51.15
C ASN A 6 -24.98 0.29 49.70
N ASN A 7 -25.27 1.16 48.78
CA ASN A 7 -25.32 0.85 47.38
C ASN A 7 -23.87 0.81 46.81
N LYS A 8 -23.22 -0.35 46.97
CA LYS A 8 -22.00 -0.65 46.22
C LYS A 8 -22.39 -0.78 44.74
N MET A 9 -22.30 0.29 43.99
CA MET A 9 -22.17 0.18 42.54
C MET A 9 -20.84 -0.53 42.24
N ALA A 10 -20.96 -1.68 41.60
CA ALA A 10 -19.82 -2.37 41.01
C ALA A 10 -19.18 -1.44 39.95
N PRO A 11 -17.86 -1.45 39.81
CA PRO A 11 -17.23 -0.70 38.74
C PRO A 11 -17.77 -1.23 37.40
N GLN A 12 -18.47 -0.39 36.67
CA GLN A 12 -18.75 -0.64 35.25
C GLN A 12 -17.41 -0.63 34.53
N ASP A 13 -16.95 -1.81 34.12
CA ASP A 13 -15.94 -1.98 33.07
C ASP A 13 -16.54 -1.48 31.76
N GLY A 14 -16.61 -0.19 31.59
CA GLY A 14 -17.01 0.48 30.36
C GLY A 14 -15.77 1.06 29.68
N ASN A 15 -15.07 0.24 28.91
CA ASN A 15 -14.19 0.74 27.85
C ASN A 15 -15.04 1.33 26.72
N GLU A 16 -15.90 2.30 27.01
CA GLU A 16 -16.51 3.12 25.99
C GLU A 16 -15.44 4.08 25.49
N ILE A 17 -15.00 3.85 24.25
CA ILE A 17 -14.08 4.75 23.55
C ILE A 17 -14.84 6.05 23.30
N ASP A 18 -14.56 7.10 24.07
CA ASP A 18 -15.13 8.42 23.86
C ASP A 18 -14.60 9.02 22.56
N PHE A 19 -15.41 8.94 21.52
CA PHE A 19 -15.09 9.48 20.20
C PHE A 19 -14.89 11.01 20.24
N GLY A 20 -15.60 11.74 21.10
CA GLY A 20 -15.45 13.17 21.26
C GLY A 20 -14.04 13.53 21.74
N ARG A 21 -13.55 12.79 22.72
CA ARG A 21 -12.18 12.91 23.25
C ARG A 21 -11.13 12.61 22.18
N LEU A 22 -11.32 11.54 21.37
CA LEU A 22 -10.38 11.20 20.28
C LEU A 22 -10.33 12.32 19.23
N VAL A 23 -11.46 12.89 18.85
CA VAL A 23 -11.51 14.03 17.91
C VAL A 23 -10.78 15.22 18.49
N GLY A 24 -10.98 15.53 19.78
CA GLY A 24 -10.27 16.61 20.47
C GLY A 24 -8.75 16.42 20.45
N GLU A 25 -8.24 15.20 20.72
CA GLU A 25 -6.81 14.88 20.67
C GLU A 25 -6.22 15.02 19.26
N VAL A 26 -6.97 14.65 18.22
CA VAL A 26 -6.57 14.87 16.82
C VAL A 26 -6.42 16.37 16.53
N ILE A 27 -7.34 17.20 17.01
CA ILE A 27 -7.28 18.64 16.82
C ILE A 27 -6.10 19.27 17.58
N ASP A 28 -5.86 18.84 18.82
CA ASP A 28 -4.74 19.31 19.64
C ASP A 28 -3.38 18.99 19.01
N HIS A 29 -3.28 17.82 18.34
CA HIS A 29 -2.06 17.36 17.69
C HIS A 29 -1.99 17.67 16.18
N ARG A 30 -2.82 18.61 15.64
CA ARG A 30 -2.87 18.97 14.21
C ARG A 30 -1.51 19.30 13.60
N LYS A 31 -0.60 19.94 14.33
CA LYS A 31 0.76 20.24 13.84
C LYS A 31 1.57 18.97 13.59
N LEU A 32 1.42 17.96 14.43
CA LEU A 32 2.09 16.67 14.30
C LEU A 32 1.51 15.89 13.11
N ILE A 33 0.19 15.92 12.93
CA ILE A 33 -0.48 15.30 11.78
C ILE A 33 0.05 15.91 10.47
N VAL A 34 0.05 17.25 10.38
CA VAL A 34 0.56 17.96 9.20
C VAL A 34 2.03 17.62 8.94
N ALA A 35 2.87 17.59 9.98
CA ALA A 35 4.29 17.30 9.84
C ALA A 35 4.55 15.88 9.30
N ILE A 36 3.88 14.86 9.87
CA ILE A 36 4.03 13.46 9.44
C ILE A 36 3.46 13.27 8.04
N THR A 37 2.24 13.75 7.78
CA THR A 37 1.59 13.64 6.47
C THR A 37 2.41 14.32 5.38
N THR A 38 2.95 15.52 5.65
CA THR A 38 3.86 16.23 4.74
C THR A 38 5.13 15.41 4.50
N GLY A 39 5.73 14.84 5.53
CA GLY A 39 6.92 13.99 5.41
C GLY A 39 6.70 12.81 4.47
N PHE A 40 5.63 12.06 4.67
CA PHE A 40 5.26 10.93 3.79
C PHE A 40 4.97 11.39 2.35
N THR A 41 4.27 12.50 2.20
CA THR A 41 3.97 13.07 0.88
C THR A 41 5.24 13.50 0.15
N VAL A 42 6.18 14.15 0.83
CA VAL A 42 7.47 14.55 0.26
C VAL A 42 8.28 13.32 -0.16
N ILE A 43 8.32 12.27 0.65
CA ILE A 43 8.97 11.00 0.30
C ILE A 43 8.33 10.39 -0.95
N ALA A 44 6.99 10.36 -1.02
CA ALA A 44 6.27 9.85 -2.19
C ALA A 44 6.53 10.67 -3.46
N VAL A 45 6.60 11.99 -3.35
CA VAL A 45 6.98 12.90 -4.46
C VAL A 45 8.42 12.63 -4.90
N LEU A 46 9.36 12.57 -3.98
CA LEU A 46 10.77 12.25 -4.28
C LEU A 46 10.91 10.90 -4.96
N TYR A 47 10.23 9.87 -4.44
CA TYR A 47 10.19 8.56 -5.07
C TYR A 47 9.62 8.62 -6.50
N SER A 48 8.50 9.32 -6.71
CA SER A 48 7.87 9.45 -8.02
C SER A 48 8.71 10.21 -9.06
N LEU A 49 9.60 11.11 -8.60
CA LEU A 49 10.54 11.84 -9.43
C LEU A 49 11.81 11.03 -9.73
N LEU A 50 12.29 10.25 -8.75
CA LEU A 50 13.51 9.46 -8.87
C LEU A 50 13.28 8.11 -9.56
N ALA A 51 12.07 7.53 -9.47
CA ALA A 51 11.74 6.26 -10.09
C ALA A 51 11.91 6.30 -11.61
N THR A 52 12.41 5.20 -12.19
CA THR A 52 12.64 5.08 -13.63
C THR A 52 11.31 5.09 -14.38
N PRO A 53 11.15 5.91 -15.41
CA PRO A 53 9.96 5.91 -16.25
C PRO A 53 9.95 4.65 -17.10
N ILE A 54 8.81 4.00 -17.18
CA ILE A 54 8.56 2.83 -18.04
C ILE A 54 7.63 3.28 -19.15
N TYR A 55 8.05 3.05 -20.38
CA TYR A 55 7.30 3.38 -21.58
C TYR A 55 6.58 2.13 -22.10
N GLN A 56 5.54 2.33 -22.87
CA GLN A 56 4.79 1.25 -23.51
C GLN A 56 4.81 1.47 -25.02
N ALA A 57 5.27 0.47 -25.74
CA ALA A 57 5.07 0.34 -27.16
C ALA A 57 3.82 -0.51 -27.45
N ASN A 58 3.15 -0.25 -28.54
CA ASN A 58 1.99 -0.99 -29.01
C ASN A 58 2.01 -1.17 -30.52
N ALA A 59 1.46 -2.29 -30.98
CA ALA A 59 1.18 -2.58 -32.39
C ALA A 59 -0.18 -3.26 -32.48
N LEU A 60 -0.80 -3.20 -33.66
CA LEU A 60 -2.07 -3.83 -33.96
C LEU A 60 -1.93 -4.77 -35.14
N ILE A 61 -2.32 -6.03 -34.94
CA ILE A 61 -2.29 -7.09 -35.96
C ILE A 61 -3.71 -7.57 -36.18
N GLN A 62 -4.10 -7.71 -37.41
CA GLN A 62 -5.34 -8.37 -37.84
C GLN A 62 -5.06 -9.78 -38.32
N VAL A 63 -5.80 -10.72 -37.79
CA VAL A 63 -5.88 -12.11 -38.28
C VAL A 63 -7.14 -12.21 -39.13
N GLU A 64 -6.98 -12.30 -40.43
CA GLU A 64 -8.09 -12.42 -41.37
C GLU A 64 -8.62 -13.85 -41.37
N GLN A 65 -9.95 -14.00 -41.40
CA GLN A 65 -10.54 -15.33 -41.67
C GLN A 65 -10.23 -15.74 -43.08
N LYS A 66 -9.75 -16.98 -43.28
CA LYS A 66 -9.78 -17.58 -44.62
C LYS A 66 -11.24 -17.56 -45.08
N GLN A 67 -11.55 -16.85 -46.17
CA GLN A 67 -12.77 -17.05 -46.89
C GLN A 67 -12.73 -18.46 -47.49
N GLY A 68 -13.15 -19.45 -46.71
CA GLY A 68 -13.44 -20.77 -47.22
C GLY A 68 -14.60 -20.63 -48.20
N ASN A 69 -14.53 -21.35 -49.34
CA ASN A 69 -15.53 -21.39 -50.40
C ASN A 69 -16.97 -21.18 -49.88
N ALA A 70 -17.80 -20.49 -50.69
CA ALA A 70 -19.21 -20.09 -50.35
C ALA A 70 -20.09 -21.20 -49.75
N ILE A 71 -19.77 -22.46 -49.95
CA ILE A 71 -20.46 -23.63 -49.39
C ILE A 71 -20.11 -23.87 -47.90
N LEU A 72 -18.89 -23.51 -47.47
CA LEU A 72 -18.53 -23.57 -46.03
C LEU A 72 -19.09 -22.41 -45.24
N SER A 73 -19.24 -21.24 -45.86
CA SER A 73 -19.88 -20.11 -45.21
C SER A 73 -21.35 -20.35 -44.86
N SER A 74 -22.06 -21.15 -45.67
CA SER A 74 -23.41 -21.58 -45.37
C SER A 74 -23.48 -22.63 -44.24
N LEU A 75 -22.43 -23.45 -44.06
CA LEU A 75 -22.34 -24.42 -42.97
C LEU A 75 -21.85 -23.78 -41.66
N SER A 76 -20.98 -22.79 -41.73
CA SER A 76 -20.50 -22.03 -40.57
C SER A 76 -21.58 -21.11 -39.99
N GLN A 77 -22.60 -20.73 -40.77
CA GLN A 77 -23.78 -20.00 -40.26
C GLN A 77 -24.70 -20.88 -39.41
N ILE A 78 -24.62 -22.20 -39.51
CA ILE A 78 -25.43 -23.15 -38.72
C ILE A 78 -24.70 -23.59 -37.44
N LEU A 79 -23.35 -23.46 -37.41
CA LEU A 79 -22.52 -23.79 -36.25
C LEU A 79 -22.07 -22.49 -35.54
N PRO A 80 -22.26 -22.35 -34.21
CA PRO A 80 -21.90 -21.14 -33.45
C PRO A 80 -20.40 -20.82 -33.41
N ASP A 81 -19.51 -21.66 -33.96
CA ASP A 81 -18.05 -21.63 -33.79
C ASP A 81 -17.26 -21.07 -34.97
N GLY A 82 -17.91 -20.35 -35.89
CA GLY A 82 -17.23 -19.74 -37.06
C GLY A 82 -16.45 -18.46 -36.76
N GLN A 83 -16.23 -18.09 -35.49
CA GLN A 83 -15.47 -16.89 -35.10
C GLN A 83 -13.94 -17.17 -35.19
N PRO A 84 -13.12 -16.16 -35.55
CA PRO A 84 -11.67 -16.32 -35.55
C PRO A 84 -11.22 -16.63 -34.11
N GLN A 85 -10.63 -17.81 -33.94
CA GLN A 85 -10.08 -18.17 -32.64
C GLN A 85 -8.81 -17.37 -32.42
N SER A 86 -8.93 -16.24 -31.72
CA SER A 86 -7.78 -15.37 -31.36
C SER A 86 -6.80 -16.06 -30.41
N ALA A 87 -7.29 -16.99 -29.58
CA ALA A 87 -6.49 -17.66 -28.56
C ALA A 87 -5.28 -18.47 -29.09
N PRO A 88 -5.38 -19.28 -30.19
CA PRO A 88 -4.23 -19.94 -30.75
C PRO A 88 -3.18 -18.98 -31.29
N GLU A 89 -3.60 -17.89 -31.93
CA GLU A 89 -2.68 -16.90 -32.51
C GLU A 89 -1.99 -16.06 -31.42
N ILE A 90 -2.68 -15.76 -30.33
CA ILE A 90 -2.07 -15.17 -29.13
C ILE A 90 -0.97 -16.09 -28.58
N SER A 91 -1.26 -17.38 -28.46
CA SER A 91 -0.28 -18.38 -28.00
C SER A 91 0.93 -18.52 -28.93
N LEU A 92 0.72 -18.37 -30.23
CA LEU A 92 1.80 -18.37 -31.22
C LEU A 92 2.69 -17.12 -31.08
N LEU A 93 2.13 -15.94 -30.94
CA LEU A 93 2.86 -14.70 -30.71
C LEU A 93 3.74 -14.78 -29.46
N GLN A 94 3.26 -15.42 -28.40
CA GLN A 94 3.99 -15.62 -27.14
C GLN A 94 4.89 -16.87 -27.15
N SER A 95 4.97 -17.58 -28.27
CA SER A 95 5.73 -18.82 -28.37
C SER A 95 7.24 -18.58 -28.30
N ARG A 96 7.97 -19.57 -27.76
CA ARG A 96 9.44 -19.57 -27.76
C ARG A 96 10.07 -19.49 -29.16
N MET A 97 9.34 -19.90 -30.20
CA MET A 97 9.81 -19.84 -31.57
C MET A 97 9.90 -18.38 -32.06
N ILE A 98 8.85 -17.58 -31.82
CA ILE A 98 8.81 -16.16 -32.21
C ILE A 98 9.73 -15.35 -31.33
N LEU A 99 9.55 -15.45 -30.00
CA LEU A 99 10.32 -14.68 -29.04
C LEU A 99 11.81 -15.03 -29.06
N GLY A 100 12.14 -16.33 -29.33
CA GLY A 100 13.52 -16.77 -29.47
C GLY A 100 14.24 -16.18 -30.65
N LYS A 101 13.55 -15.99 -31.79
CA LYS A 101 14.09 -15.26 -32.95
C LYS A 101 14.34 -13.79 -32.62
N THR A 102 13.37 -13.14 -31.98
CA THR A 102 13.50 -11.74 -31.53
C THR A 102 14.66 -11.56 -30.55
N VAL A 103 14.86 -12.50 -29.61
CA VAL A 103 16.01 -12.51 -28.69
C VAL A 103 17.34 -12.59 -29.47
N ASP A 104 17.42 -13.45 -30.49
CA ASP A 104 18.64 -13.59 -31.29
C ASP A 104 18.89 -12.35 -32.18
N GLU A 105 17.86 -11.83 -32.84
CA GLU A 105 17.96 -10.66 -33.73
C GLU A 105 18.37 -9.39 -33.02
N LEU A 106 17.85 -9.18 -31.80
CA LEU A 106 18.09 -7.97 -31.03
C LEU A 106 19.16 -8.16 -29.93
N ALA A 107 19.81 -9.32 -29.88
CA ALA A 107 20.82 -9.69 -28.88
C ALA A 107 20.39 -9.46 -27.42
N LEU A 108 19.11 -9.74 -27.10
CA LEU A 108 18.50 -9.45 -25.79
C LEU A 108 19.03 -10.29 -24.62
N GLN A 109 19.96 -11.21 -24.89
CA GLN A 109 20.69 -11.95 -23.87
C GLN A 109 21.69 -11.06 -23.10
N ALA A 110 22.11 -9.93 -23.71
CA ALA A 110 22.99 -8.96 -23.08
C ALA A 110 22.21 -7.73 -22.61
N GLN A 111 22.01 -7.62 -21.31
CA GLN A 111 21.44 -6.43 -20.70
C GLN A 111 22.56 -5.47 -20.33
N ILE A 112 22.57 -4.28 -20.95
CA ILE A 112 23.59 -3.25 -20.73
C ILE A 112 22.96 -2.15 -19.90
N THR A 113 23.46 -1.96 -18.68
CA THR A 113 22.97 -0.92 -17.80
C THR A 113 24.14 0.00 -17.35
N PRO A 114 24.02 1.34 -17.52
CA PRO A 114 25.01 2.24 -16.95
C PRO A 114 25.07 2.07 -15.43
N LYS A 115 26.26 2.02 -14.89
CA LYS A 115 26.47 1.86 -13.44
C LYS A 115 26.28 3.21 -12.76
N TYR A 116 25.21 3.29 -11.98
CA TYR A 116 24.89 4.46 -11.16
C TYR A 116 25.06 4.17 -9.66
N PHE A 117 25.06 5.24 -8.86
CA PHE A 117 24.96 5.07 -7.41
C PHE A 117 23.68 4.31 -7.03
N PRO A 118 23.74 3.33 -6.13
CA PRO A 118 22.58 2.50 -5.78
C PRO A 118 21.36 3.34 -5.37
N LEU A 119 20.14 2.89 -5.74
CA LEU A 119 18.82 3.42 -5.41
C LEU A 119 18.46 4.78 -6.03
N ILE A 120 19.31 5.79 -5.98
CA ILE A 120 18.96 7.17 -6.40
C ILE A 120 19.74 7.66 -7.60
N GLY A 121 20.83 6.98 -7.99
CA GLY A 121 21.75 7.47 -9.02
C GLY A 121 21.12 7.63 -10.40
N LYS A 122 20.32 6.68 -10.87
CA LYS A 122 19.59 6.77 -12.15
C LYS A 122 18.64 7.99 -12.17
N GLY A 123 17.87 8.16 -11.08
CA GLY A 123 16.93 9.27 -10.96
C GLY A 123 17.62 10.64 -10.92
N LEU A 124 18.70 10.73 -10.16
CA LEU A 124 19.46 11.97 -10.00
C LEU A 124 20.16 12.38 -11.31
N ALA A 125 20.79 11.43 -12.02
CA ALA A 125 21.42 11.68 -13.32
C ALA A 125 20.41 12.24 -14.33
N ARG A 126 19.20 11.67 -14.35
CA ARG A 126 18.11 12.15 -15.21
C ARG A 126 17.65 13.57 -14.86
N ILE A 127 17.49 13.89 -13.56
CA ILE A 127 17.11 15.25 -13.11
C ILE A 127 18.19 16.27 -13.47
N MET A 128 19.46 15.85 -13.38
CA MET A 128 20.61 16.68 -13.77
C MET A 128 20.80 16.82 -15.30
N GLY A 129 19.94 16.17 -16.10
CA GLY A 129 20.01 16.21 -17.56
C GLY A 129 21.20 15.47 -18.17
N LYS A 130 21.90 14.63 -17.40
CA LYS A 130 22.96 13.77 -17.93
C LYS A 130 22.33 12.69 -18.80
N LYS A 131 22.64 12.69 -20.10
CA LYS A 131 22.23 11.60 -20.99
C LYS A 131 22.95 10.32 -20.53
N PRO A 132 22.23 9.21 -20.31
CA PRO A 132 22.90 7.93 -20.11
C PRO A 132 23.75 7.65 -21.36
N GLY A 133 25.04 7.33 -21.15
CA GLY A 133 25.83 6.87 -22.29
C GLY A 133 25.20 5.62 -22.90
N GLU A 134 25.37 5.39 -24.17
CA GLU A 134 24.83 4.25 -24.91
C GLU A 134 25.97 3.41 -25.48
N ILE A 135 25.87 2.09 -25.30
CA ILE A 135 26.78 1.11 -25.93
C ILE A 135 25.96 0.16 -26.76
N ALA A 136 26.30 0.02 -28.03
CA ALA A 136 25.69 -0.96 -28.92
C ALA A 136 26.62 -2.18 -29.06
N LEU A 137 26.05 -3.36 -28.75
CA LEU A 137 26.70 -4.65 -29.00
C LEU A 137 26.11 -5.25 -30.29
N SER A 138 26.98 -5.69 -31.20
CA SER A 138 26.54 -6.43 -32.37
C SER A 138 26.56 -7.93 -32.15
N GLN A 139 27.45 -8.43 -31.33
CA GLN A 139 27.56 -9.83 -31.02
C GLN A 139 28.11 -10.06 -29.64
N ILE A 140 27.51 -10.98 -28.90
CA ILE A 140 28.03 -11.50 -27.64
C ILE A 140 27.75 -12.99 -27.57
N ASN A 141 28.78 -13.74 -27.20
CA ASN A 141 28.63 -15.16 -26.96
C ASN A 141 29.56 -15.56 -25.81
N ILE A 142 29.05 -16.32 -24.86
CA ILE A 142 29.80 -16.77 -23.70
C ILE A 142 29.70 -18.29 -23.65
N ALA A 143 30.87 -18.92 -23.72
CA ALA A 143 30.99 -20.37 -23.53
C ALA A 143 30.76 -20.68 -22.04
N ASN A 144 29.94 -21.65 -21.70
CA ASN A 144 29.63 -22.10 -20.33
C ASN A 144 28.77 -21.13 -19.49
N VAL A 145 27.66 -20.66 -20.04
CA VAL A 145 26.65 -20.00 -19.22
C VAL A 145 25.91 -21.06 -18.40
N ASN A 146 26.08 -21.04 -17.09
CA ASN A 146 25.21 -21.80 -16.19
C ASN A 146 23.79 -21.32 -16.38
N SER A 147 22.85 -22.23 -16.64
CA SER A 147 21.45 -21.92 -17.01
C SER A 147 20.70 -21.08 -15.99
N ASN A 148 21.19 -20.98 -14.77
CA ASN A 148 20.51 -20.30 -13.66
C ASN A 148 21.19 -19.02 -13.14
N GLU A 149 22.45 -18.75 -13.49
CA GLU A 149 23.17 -17.57 -13.01
C GLU A 149 23.54 -16.64 -14.17
N ALA A 150 23.26 -15.35 -14.01
CA ALA A 150 23.67 -14.33 -14.97
C ALA A 150 25.17 -14.06 -14.82
N THR A 151 25.90 -14.05 -15.90
CA THR A 151 27.30 -13.66 -15.88
C THR A 151 27.40 -12.14 -16.02
N LYS A 152 28.07 -11.51 -15.07
CA LYS A 152 28.18 -10.05 -14.99
C LYS A 152 29.58 -9.58 -15.28
N PHE A 153 29.70 -8.54 -16.11
CA PHE A 153 30.96 -7.86 -16.37
C PHE A 153 30.78 -6.35 -16.28
N ILE A 154 31.85 -5.66 -15.99
CA ILE A 154 31.88 -4.21 -16.02
C ILE A 154 32.68 -3.76 -17.24
N LEU A 155 32.03 -3.05 -18.15
CA LEU A 155 32.69 -2.39 -19.26
C LEU A 155 33.01 -0.96 -18.84
N THR A 156 34.28 -0.57 -18.89
CA THR A 156 34.74 0.78 -18.62
C THR A 156 35.23 1.43 -19.91
N VAL A 157 34.66 2.57 -20.25
CA VAL A 157 35.02 3.37 -21.43
C VAL A 157 36.32 4.09 -21.17
N LYS A 158 37.37 3.84 -21.97
CA LYS A 158 38.66 4.58 -21.93
C LYS A 158 38.64 5.81 -22.81
N ASP A 159 38.13 5.65 -24.01
CA ASP A 159 37.92 6.70 -25.01
C ASP A 159 36.88 6.24 -26.05
N GLU A 160 36.63 7.03 -27.08
CA GLU A 160 35.62 6.74 -28.11
C GLU A 160 35.84 5.40 -28.87
N LYS A 161 37.07 4.89 -28.86
CA LYS A 161 37.44 3.66 -29.60
C LYS A 161 37.85 2.50 -28.68
N ASN A 162 38.30 2.79 -27.46
CA ASN A 162 38.89 1.78 -26.58
C ASN A 162 38.04 1.60 -25.29
N TYR A 163 37.88 0.36 -24.90
CA TYR A 163 37.18 -0.01 -23.69
C TYR A 163 37.92 -1.16 -22.95
N THR A 164 37.60 -1.34 -21.70
CA THR A 164 38.10 -2.45 -20.88
C THR A 164 36.91 -3.20 -20.30
N ILE A 165 36.96 -4.52 -20.36
CA ILE A 165 35.97 -5.40 -19.70
C ILE A 165 36.64 -6.05 -18.52
N GLU A 166 36.00 -5.97 -17.35
CA GLU A 166 36.42 -6.58 -16.11
C GLU A 166 35.34 -7.54 -15.61
N GLY A 167 35.69 -8.77 -15.33
CA GLY A 167 34.81 -9.79 -14.74
C GLY A 167 35.55 -10.52 -13.64
N ASP A 168 34.94 -11.59 -13.11
CA ASP A 168 35.53 -12.39 -12.03
C ASP A 168 36.91 -12.96 -12.46
N GLY A 169 37.97 -12.30 -12.03
CA GLY A 169 39.35 -12.74 -12.22
C GLY A 169 39.97 -12.44 -13.58
N PHE A 170 39.33 -11.68 -14.46
CA PHE A 170 39.92 -11.30 -15.75
C PHE A 170 39.72 -9.83 -16.11
N LYS A 171 40.66 -9.33 -16.94
CA LYS A 171 40.61 -7.99 -17.51
C LYS A 171 41.05 -8.04 -18.96
N LEU A 172 40.15 -7.63 -19.87
CA LEU A 172 40.41 -7.63 -21.31
C LEU A 172 40.28 -6.21 -21.84
N ASN A 173 41.16 -5.81 -22.76
CA ASN A 173 41.10 -4.55 -23.47
C ASN A 173 40.55 -4.79 -24.87
N GLY A 174 39.52 -4.05 -25.26
CA GLY A 174 38.90 -4.14 -26.57
C GLY A 174 38.89 -2.82 -27.31
N THR A 175 38.71 -2.91 -28.63
CA THR A 175 38.53 -1.76 -29.52
C THR A 175 37.19 -1.88 -30.22
N VAL A 176 36.51 -0.74 -30.42
CA VAL A 176 35.23 -0.67 -31.11
C VAL A 176 35.39 -1.15 -32.55
N GLY A 177 34.45 -1.96 -33.03
CA GLY A 177 34.43 -2.53 -34.38
C GLY A 177 35.31 -3.76 -34.56
N THR A 178 36.06 -4.21 -33.53
CA THR A 178 36.86 -5.43 -33.59
C THR A 178 36.36 -6.48 -32.61
N PRO A 179 36.22 -7.76 -33.04
CA PRO A 179 35.82 -8.81 -32.12
C PRO A 179 36.86 -9.03 -31.02
N LEU A 180 36.42 -9.00 -29.75
CA LEU A 180 37.24 -9.32 -28.60
C LEU A 180 37.02 -10.79 -28.22
N TYR A 181 38.12 -11.56 -28.15
CA TYR A 181 38.10 -12.96 -27.70
C TYR A 181 38.95 -13.13 -26.46
N GLY A 182 38.46 -13.84 -25.47
CA GLY A 182 39.24 -14.20 -24.30
C GLY A 182 38.36 -14.79 -23.17
N GLN A 183 38.92 -15.70 -22.41
CA GLN A 183 38.27 -16.35 -21.25
C GLN A 183 36.86 -16.93 -21.54
N GLY A 184 36.67 -17.47 -22.77
CA GLY A 184 35.35 -18.00 -23.16
C GLY A 184 34.32 -16.96 -23.57
N ILE A 185 34.70 -15.68 -23.65
CA ILE A 185 33.84 -14.57 -24.07
C ILE A 185 34.22 -14.17 -25.48
N SER A 186 33.23 -14.01 -26.34
CA SER A 186 33.32 -13.37 -27.65
C SER A 186 32.38 -12.17 -27.67
N LEU A 187 32.92 -10.99 -27.83
CA LEU A 187 32.16 -9.73 -27.78
C LEU A 187 32.55 -8.81 -28.95
N LEU A 188 31.55 -8.23 -29.62
CA LEU A 188 31.75 -7.16 -30.60
C LEU A 188 30.96 -5.91 -30.21
N VAL A 189 31.68 -4.88 -29.76
CA VAL A 189 31.10 -3.56 -29.51
C VAL A 189 31.09 -2.80 -30.84
N SER A 190 29.91 -2.43 -31.32
CA SER A 190 29.75 -1.69 -32.58
C SER A 190 29.82 -0.18 -32.43
N LYS A 191 29.36 0.35 -31.30
CA LYS A 191 29.35 1.80 -31.03
C LYS A 191 29.45 2.05 -29.54
N ILE A 192 30.22 3.08 -29.18
CA ILE A 192 30.25 3.67 -27.83
C ILE A 192 29.88 5.14 -27.97
N ASP A 193 28.86 5.58 -27.25
CA ASP A 193 28.43 6.96 -27.12
C ASP A 193 28.33 7.30 -25.62
N ALA A 194 29.50 7.43 -24.99
CA ALA A 194 29.60 7.63 -23.56
C ALA A 194 30.85 8.41 -23.19
N GLU A 195 30.80 9.17 -22.10
CA GLU A 195 31.94 9.91 -21.60
C GLU A 195 33.08 8.96 -21.12
N LYS A 196 34.33 9.44 -21.26
CA LYS A 196 35.50 8.72 -20.74
C LYS A 196 35.35 8.45 -19.25
N GLY A 197 35.58 7.19 -18.85
CA GLY A 197 35.46 6.72 -17.46
C GLY A 197 34.07 6.22 -17.10
N SER A 198 33.10 6.31 -18.01
CA SER A 198 31.76 5.73 -17.79
C SER A 198 31.86 4.21 -17.64
N GLN A 199 31.12 3.67 -16.67
CA GLN A 199 31.06 2.25 -16.40
C GLN A 199 29.67 1.71 -16.76
N PHE A 200 29.65 0.55 -17.42
CA PHE A 200 28.44 -0.16 -17.79
C PHE A 200 28.51 -1.57 -17.22
N GLU A 201 27.44 -1.99 -16.55
CA GLU A 201 27.26 -3.38 -16.16
C GLU A 201 26.60 -4.12 -17.32
N ILE A 202 27.27 -5.14 -17.84
CA ILE A 202 26.74 -6.06 -18.85
C ILE A 202 26.37 -7.32 -18.11
N GLU A 203 25.08 -7.63 -18.08
CA GLU A 203 24.54 -8.86 -17.54
C GLU A 203 24.15 -9.76 -18.70
N TYR A 204 24.83 -10.91 -18.85
CA TYR A 204 24.53 -11.92 -19.86
C TYR A 204 23.67 -13.02 -19.26
N ILE A 205 22.51 -13.24 -19.85
CA ILE A 205 21.53 -14.21 -19.39
C ILE A 205 21.33 -15.32 -20.44
N SER A 206 20.87 -16.49 -20.00
CA SER A 206 20.55 -17.58 -20.92
C SER A 206 19.38 -17.16 -21.83
N LYS A 207 19.39 -17.70 -23.07
CA LYS A 207 18.32 -17.45 -24.05
C LYS A 207 16.93 -17.76 -23.48
N LEU A 208 16.80 -18.84 -22.72
CA LEU A 208 15.54 -19.20 -22.08
C LEU A 208 15.08 -18.12 -21.09
N LYS A 209 15.99 -17.59 -20.27
CA LYS A 209 15.68 -16.51 -19.32
C LYS A 209 15.30 -15.23 -20.05
N ALA A 210 15.98 -14.88 -21.15
CA ALA A 210 15.62 -13.73 -21.97
C ALA A 210 14.21 -13.86 -22.56
N ILE A 211 13.85 -15.05 -23.07
CA ILE A 211 12.51 -15.33 -23.58
C ILE A 211 11.46 -15.17 -22.46
N THR A 212 11.74 -15.70 -21.25
CA THR A 212 10.81 -15.57 -20.12
C THR A 212 10.59 -14.11 -19.73
N LEU A 213 11.65 -13.30 -19.66
CA LEU A 213 11.54 -11.86 -19.39
C LEU A 213 10.71 -11.13 -20.46
N LEU A 214 10.88 -11.51 -21.73
CA LEU A 214 10.02 -10.98 -22.79
C LEU A 214 8.56 -11.38 -22.60
N GLN A 215 8.29 -12.65 -22.27
CA GLN A 215 6.93 -13.14 -22.03
C GLN A 215 6.25 -12.39 -20.88
N ASP A 216 6.98 -12.13 -19.79
CA ASP A 216 6.45 -11.43 -18.61
C ASP A 216 6.10 -9.95 -18.90
N SER A 217 6.81 -9.31 -19.83
CA SER A 217 6.62 -7.92 -20.22
C SER A 217 5.71 -7.73 -21.43
N LEU A 218 5.44 -8.81 -22.18
CA LEU A 218 4.62 -8.83 -23.38
C LEU A 218 3.16 -9.14 -23.02
N SER A 219 2.25 -8.27 -23.43
CA SER A 219 0.82 -8.54 -23.34
C SER A 219 0.20 -8.53 -24.73
N VAL A 220 -0.52 -9.59 -25.06
CA VAL A 220 -1.25 -9.73 -26.32
C VAL A 220 -2.72 -9.95 -25.97
N VAL A 221 -3.58 -9.06 -26.45
CA VAL A 221 -5.02 -9.06 -26.13
C VAL A 221 -5.84 -8.85 -27.39
N ASP A 222 -6.93 -9.60 -27.54
CA ASP A 222 -7.92 -9.36 -28.58
C ASP A 222 -8.71 -8.06 -28.29
N GLN A 223 -8.75 -7.14 -29.26
CA GLN A 223 -9.56 -5.91 -29.16
C GLN A 223 -11.03 -6.20 -29.47
N GLY A 224 -11.70 -6.86 -28.57
CA GLY A 224 -13.08 -7.30 -28.70
C GLY A 224 -13.19 -8.79 -28.44
N LYS A 225 -14.37 -9.35 -28.57
CA LYS A 225 -14.53 -10.79 -28.41
C LYS A 225 -14.41 -11.47 -29.76
N ASP A 226 -13.30 -12.19 -29.96
CA ASP A 226 -13.02 -12.97 -31.17
C ASP A 226 -13.10 -12.14 -32.47
N THR A 227 -12.60 -10.90 -32.42
CA THR A 227 -12.58 -10.03 -33.60
C THR A 227 -11.43 -10.32 -34.57
N GLY A 228 -10.42 -11.05 -34.11
CA GLY A 228 -9.16 -11.25 -34.82
C GLY A 228 -8.24 -10.04 -34.82
N MET A 229 -8.60 -8.97 -34.07
CA MET A 229 -7.78 -7.77 -33.90
C MET A 229 -6.92 -7.90 -32.64
N LEU A 230 -5.64 -8.24 -32.81
CA LEU A 230 -4.72 -8.48 -31.70
C LEU A 230 -3.90 -7.22 -31.40
N SER A 231 -4.08 -6.67 -30.21
CA SER A 231 -3.24 -5.60 -29.68
C SER A 231 -2.05 -6.20 -28.96
N ILE A 232 -0.86 -5.89 -29.43
CA ILE A 232 0.40 -6.29 -28.81
C ILE A 232 0.97 -5.11 -28.06
N THR A 233 1.29 -5.28 -26.78
CA THR A 233 1.91 -4.25 -25.95
C THR A 233 3.13 -4.77 -25.24
N PHE A 234 4.16 -3.96 -25.15
CA PHE A 234 5.40 -4.26 -24.44
C PHE A 234 5.86 -3.06 -23.65
N THR A 235 6.39 -3.29 -22.44
CA THR A 235 6.82 -2.21 -21.54
C THR A 235 8.31 -2.31 -21.24
N ASP A 236 9.04 -1.19 -21.45
CA ASP A 236 10.48 -1.10 -21.18
C ASP A 236 10.89 0.29 -20.70
N GLU A 237 12.07 0.40 -20.09
CA GLU A 237 12.67 1.69 -19.71
C GLU A 237 13.14 2.47 -20.94
N ASN A 238 13.55 1.76 -22.01
CA ASN A 238 14.02 2.35 -23.26
C ASN A 238 12.90 2.31 -24.33
N PRO A 239 12.32 3.46 -24.70
CA PRO A 239 11.21 3.51 -25.67
C PRO A 239 11.59 2.98 -27.04
N ALA A 240 12.82 3.22 -27.51
CA ALA A 240 13.27 2.75 -28.82
C ALA A 240 13.47 1.21 -28.83
N LEU A 241 13.94 0.63 -27.72
CA LEU A 241 14.05 -0.81 -27.60
C LEU A 241 12.67 -1.48 -27.54
N ALA A 242 11.73 -0.91 -26.81
CA ALA A 242 10.35 -1.42 -26.72
C ALA A 242 9.69 -1.49 -28.12
N GLU A 243 9.85 -0.44 -28.92
CA GLU A 243 9.36 -0.37 -30.30
C GLU A 243 10.01 -1.44 -31.18
N ARG A 244 11.34 -1.55 -31.15
CA ARG A 244 12.08 -2.57 -31.93
C ARG A 244 11.70 -4.00 -31.55
N ILE A 245 11.44 -4.27 -30.27
CA ILE A 245 11.01 -5.59 -29.81
C ILE A 245 9.65 -5.95 -30.40
N ILE A 246 8.66 -5.06 -30.31
CA ILE A 246 7.33 -5.33 -30.89
C ILE A 246 7.41 -5.45 -32.40
N ASP A 247 8.20 -4.59 -33.06
CA ASP A 247 8.35 -4.68 -34.50
C ASP A 247 8.96 -6.01 -34.92
N SER A 248 10.06 -6.46 -34.27
CA SER A 248 10.66 -7.78 -34.54
C SER A 248 9.68 -8.93 -34.25
N ILE A 249 8.93 -8.90 -33.15
CA ILE A 249 7.91 -9.92 -32.85
C ILE A 249 6.85 -9.96 -33.96
N SER A 250 6.35 -8.78 -34.36
CA SER A 250 5.31 -8.68 -35.41
C SER A 250 5.79 -9.18 -36.74
N GLN A 251 7.01 -8.82 -37.13
CA GLN A 251 7.63 -9.28 -38.39
C GLN A 251 7.96 -10.78 -38.37
N ASN A 252 8.50 -11.29 -37.27
CA ASN A 252 8.78 -12.70 -37.08
C ASN A 252 7.50 -13.54 -37.12
N TYR A 253 6.41 -13.04 -36.53
CA TYR A 253 5.11 -13.67 -36.58
C TYR A 253 4.53 -13.67 -38.00
N LEU A 254 4.57 -12.55 -38.71
CA LEU A 254 4.12 -12.41 -40.09
C LEU A 254 4.90 -13.39 -41.00
N THR A 255 6.22 -13.39 -40.89
CA THR A 255 7.10 -14.28 -41.69
C THR A 255 6.78 -15.76 -41.43
N GLN A 256 6.61 -16.13 -40.17
CA GLN A 256 6.28 -17.48 -39.77
C GLN A 256 4.86 -17.90 -40.24
N ASN A 257 3.90 -16.97 -40.20
CA ASN A 257 2.54 -17.21 -40.68
C ASN A 257 2.54 -17.48 -42.20
N ILE A 258 3.25 -16.65 -42.96
CA ILE A 258 3.44 -16.84 -44.42
C ILE A 258 4.10 -18.19 -44.70
N ALA A 259 5.18 -18.52 -43.98
CA ALA A 259 5.89 -19.79 -44.18
C ALA A 259 5.00 -21.01 -43.86
N ARG A 260 4.21 -20.96 -42.79
CA ARG A 260 3.25 -21.99 -42.39
C ARG A 260 2.18 -22.20 -43.49
N GLN A 261 1.63 -21.09 -44.01
CA GLN A 261 0.63 -21.11 -45.07
C GLN A 261 1.20 -21.69 -46.37
N ALA A 262 2.37 -21.22 -46.78
CA ALA A 262 3.05 -21.71 -47.96
C ALA A 262 3.37 -23.23 -47.88
N ALA A 263 3.78 -23.72 -46.71
CA ALA A 263 4.03 -25.13 -46.48
C ALA A 263 2.74 -25.98 -46.56
N GLN A 264 1.63 -25.46 -46.07
CA GLN A 264 0.32 -26.10 -46.15
C GLN A 264 -0.16 -26.17 -47.61
N ASP A 265 -0.06 -25.05 -48.35
CA ASP A 265 -0.46 -24.98 -49.75
C ASP A 265 0.43 -25.86 -50.63
N ALA A 266 1.73 -25.94 -50.32
CA ALA A 266 2.66 -26.84 -51.02
C ALA A 266 2.28 -28.34 -50.87
N LYS A 267 1.90 -28.77 -49.64
CA LYS A 267 1.41 -30.14 -49.40
C LYS A 267 0.11 -30.44 -50.15
N SER A 268 -0.81 -29.49 -50.17
CA SER A 268 -2.07 -29.61 -50.88
C SER A 268 -1.82 -29.71 -52.40
N LEU A 269 -0.88 -28.93 -52.93
CA LEU A 269 -0.47 -29.02 -54.36
C LEU A 269 0.19 -30.35 -54.69
N GLU A 270 1.04 -30.86 -53.83
CA GLU A 270 1.68 -32.16 -54.02
C GLU A 270 0.63 -33.27 -54.13
N PHE A 271 -0.37 -33.27 -53.22
CA PHE A 271 -1.49 -34.22 -53.27
C PHE A 271 -2.27 -34.11 -54.59
N LEU A 272 -2.62 -32.88 -55.02
CA LEU A 272 -3.35 -32.67 -56.27
C LEU A 272 -2.56 -33.08 -57.50
N ASN A 273 -1.25 -32.86 -57.53
CA ASN A 273 -0.36 -33.30 -58.64
C ASN A 273 -0.33 -34.79 -58.75
N GLN A 274 -0.49 -35.53 -57.63
CA GLN A 274 -0.55 -37.02 -57.68
C GLN A 274 -1.94 -37.52 -58.09
N GLN A 275 -3.02 -36.80 -57.70
CA GLN A 275 -4.38 -37.26 -57.98
C GLN A 275 -4.90 -36.90 -59.38
N LEU A 276 -4.53 -35.73 -59.92
CA LEU A 276 -4.99 -35.27 -61.22
C LEU A 276 -4.72 -36.27 -62.41
N PRO A 277 -3.52 -36.89 -62.52
CA PRO A 277 -3.26 -37.89 -63.53
C PRO A 277 -4.14 -39.16 -63.41
N ILE A 278 -4.44 -39.54 -62.12
CA ILE A 278 -5.28 -40.71 -61.84
C ILE A 278 -6.71 -40.43 -62.29
N VAL A 279 -7.26 -39.28 -61.84
CA VAL A 279 -8.64 -38.89 -62.20
C VAL A 279 -8.78 -38.70 -63.75
N ARG A 280 -7.75 -38.15 -64.40
CA ARG A 280 -7.76 -38.01 -65.87
C ARG A 280 -7.81 -39.33 -66.53
N ASN A 281 -6.96 -40.28 -66.12
CA ASN A 281 -6.96 -41.65 -66.73
C ASN A 281 -8.31 -42.35 -66.49
N ASP A 282 -8.92 -42.17 -65.29
CA ASP A 282 -10.23 -42.72 -65.01
C ASP A 282 -11.32 -42.09 -65.91
N LEU A 283 -11.25 -40.79 -66.20
CA LEU A 283 -12.13 -40.11 -67.13
C LEU A 283 -11.95 -40.60 -68.55
N ASP A 284 -10.70 -40.70 -69.06
CA ASP A 284 -10.39 -41.19 -70.39
C ASP A 284 -10.95 -42.62 -70.56
N ASN A 285 -10.74 -43.49 -69.54
CA ASN A 285 -11.30 -44.83 -69.52
C ASN A 285 -12.85 -44.87 -69.53
N ALA A 286 -13.51 -43.93 -68.84
CA ALA A 286 -14.97 -43.83 -68.85
C ALA A 286 -15.51 -43.35 -70.20
N GLU A 287 -14.83 -42.38 -70.84
CA GLU A 287 -15.16 -41.88 -72.18
C GLU A 287 -15.01 -42.97 -73.21
N ASP A 288 -13.93 -43.79 -73.19
CA ASP A 288 -13.71 -44.89 -74.06
C ASP A 288 -14.81 -45.96 -73.96
N LYS A 289 -15.24 -46.30 -72.72
CA LYS A 289 -16.35 -47.24 -72.50
C LYS A 289 -17.67 -46.72 -73.04
N LEU A 290 -17.98 -45.45 -72.81
CA LEU A 290 -19.19 -44.82 -73.34
C LEU A 290 -19.19 -44.81 -74.87
N ASN A 291 -18.07 -44.41 -75.47
CA ASN A 291 -17.92 -44.36 -76.93
C ASN A 291 -17.97 -45.78 -77.58
N ALA A 292 -17.36 -46.81 -77.01
CA ALA A 292 -17.44 -48.19 -77.45
C ALA A 292 -18.86 -48.68 -77.38
N TYR A 293 -19.62 -48.40 -76.30
CA TYR A 293 -21.00 -48.83 -76.19
C TYR A 293 -21.92 -48.14 -77.21
N ARG A 294 -21.75 -46.80 -77.42
CA ARG A 294 -22.49 -46.05 -78.46
C ARG A 294 -22.21 -46.57 -79.84
N LYS A 295 -20.99 -46.94 -80.15
CA LYS A 295 -20.58 -47.49 -81.41
C LYS A 295 -21.19 -48.91 -81.68
N GLN A 296 -21.34 -49.70 -80.61
CA GLN A 296 -21.92 -51.05 -80.69
C GLN A 296 -23.46 -51.07 -80.86
N ARG A 297 -24.18 -50.03 -80.42
CA ARG A 297 -25.64 -49.96 -80.32
C ARG A 297 -26.29 -48.96 -81.30
N ASP A 298 -25.58 -48.42 -82.24
CA ASP A 298 -26.06 -47.50 -83.28
C ASP A 298 -26.92 -46.33 -82.66
N SER A 299 -26.28 -45.43 -81.97
CA SER A 299 -26.79 -44.16 -81.46
C SER A 299 -28.12 -44.22 -80.67
N VAL A 300 -28.04 -44.53 -79.38
CA VAL A 300 -29.17 -44.35 -78.43
C VAL A 300 -29.09 -42.92 -77.84
N ASP A 301 -30.01 -42.05 -78.28
CA ASP A 301 -30.18 -40.71 -77.68
C ASP A 301 -30.91 -40.84 -76.34
N LEU A 302 -30.41 -40.18 -75.33
CA LEU A 302 -31.08 -40.10 -73.97
C LEU A 302 -32.37 -39.33 -74.08
N THR A 303 -33.47 -39.91 -73.58
CA THR A 303 -34.72 -39.16 -73.40
C THR A 303 -34.51 -37.98 -72.46
N MET A 304 -35.36 -36.95 -72.60
CA MET A 304 -35.26 -35.75 -71.76
C MET A 304 -35.32 -36.08 -70.23
N GLU A 305 -36.13 -37.06 -69.85
CA GLU A 305 -36.25 -37.52 -68.46
C GLU A 305 -34.94 -38.23 -68.00
N ALA A 306 -34.34 -39.04 -68.79
CA ALA A 306 -33.06 -39.68 -68.47
C ALA A 306 -31.92 -38.67 -68.36
N LYS A 307 -31.91 -37.62 -69.18
CA LYS A 307 -30.96 -36.53 -69.07
C LYS A 307 -31.14 -35.74 -67.79
N THR A 308 -32.39 -35.43 -67.37
CA THR A 308 -32.65 -34.74 -66.11
C THR A 308 -32.17 -35.57 -64.90
N VAL A 309 -32.41 -36.88 -64.89
CA VAL A 309 -31.92 -37.79 -63.85
C VAL A 309 -30.40 -37.88 -63.84
N LEU A 310 -29.76 -37.88 -65.02
CA LEU A 310 -28.31 -37.83 -65.13
C LEU A 310 -27.74 -36.57 -64.50
N ASP A 311 -28.28 -35.40 -64.87
CA ASP A 311 -27.81 -34.09 -64.29
C ASP A 311 -27.95 -34.05 -62.74
N GLN A 312 -29.08 -34.62 -62.25
CA GLN A 312 -29.28 -34.70 -60.77
C GLN A 312 -28.27 -35.65 -60.11
N ILE A 313 -27.98 -36.85 -60.72
CA ILE A 313 -27.04 -37.78 -60.16
C ILE A 313 -25.62 -37.21 -60.20
N VAL A 314 -25.24 -36.61 -61.34
CA VAL A 314 -23.91 -35.95 -61.46
C VAL A 314 -23.74 -34.85 -60.45
N ASN A 315 -24.77 -34.05 -60.21
CA ASN A 315 -24.75 -32.98 -59.16
C ASN A 315 -24.52 -33.56 -57.75
N VAL A 316 -25.28 -34.63 -57.40
CA VAL A 316 -25.12 -35.30 -56.09
C VAL A 316 -23.75 -35.97 -55.98
N ASP A 317 -23.24 -36.61 -57.07
CA ASP A 317 -21.91 -37.23 -57.09
C ASP A 317 -20.80 -36.17 -56.93
N ASN A 318 -20.93 -35.01 -57.57
CA ASN A 318 -19.99 -33.91 -57.39
C ASN A 318 -19.95 -33.41 -55.95
N GLN A 319 -21.12 -33.23 -55.32
CA GLN A 319 -21.21 -32.84 -53.92
C GLN A 319 -20.59 -33.90 -52.98
N LEU A 320 -20.85 -35.21 -53.25
CA LEU A 320 -20.23 -36.31 -52.49
C LEU A 320 -18.70 -36.32 -52.62
N ASN A 321 -18.21 -36.13 -53.85
CA ASN A 321 -16.77 -36.05 -54.11
C ASN A 321 -16.15 -34.86 -53.37
N GLU A 322 -16.78 -33.69 -53.44
CA GLU A 322 -16.33 -32.51 -52.68
C GLU A 322 -16.24 -32.79 -51.17
N LEU A 323 -17.29 -33.42 -50.60
CA LEU A 323 -17.26 -33.80 -49.19
C LEU A 323 -16.19 -34.85 -48.87
N THR A 324 -15.86 -35.75 -49.79
CA THR A 324 -14.80 -36.76 -49.62
C THR A 324 -13.41 -36.10 -49.59
N PHE A 325 -13.15 -35.12 -50.46
CA PHE A 325 -11.92 -34.35 -50.43
C PHE A 325 -11.79 -33.54 -49.12
N ARG A 326 -12.89 -32.96 -48.68
CA ARG A 326 -12.92 -32.25 -47.40
C ARG A 326 -12.73 -33.17 -46.20
N GLU A 327 -13.31 -34.37 -46.24
CA GLU A 327 -13.06 -35.38 -45.20
C GLU A 327 -11.57 -35.70 -45.08
N ALA A 328 -10.89 -35.87 -46.22
CA ALA A 328 -9.45 -36.10 -46.24
C ALA A 328 -8.65 -34.94 -45.65
N GLU A 329 -9.06 -33.69 -45.94
CA GLU A 329 -8.43 -32.48 -45.41
C GLU A 329 -8.70 -32.31 -43.88
N ILE A 330 -9.96 -32.49 -43.48
CA ILE A 330 -10.40 -32.31 -42.08
C ILE A 330 -9.88 -33.45 -41.19
N SER A 331 -9.77 -34.67 -41.70
CA SER A 331 -9.25 -35.82 -40.94
C SER A 331 -7.79 -35.68 -40.49
N GLN A 332 -7.03 -34.79 -41.15
CA GLN A 332 -5.67 -34.43 -40.71
C GLN A 332 -5.63 -33.39 -39.60
N LEU A 333 -6.71 -32.64 -39.41
CA LEU A 333 -6.80 -31.50 -38.47
C LEU A 333 -7.63 -31.84 -37.23
N TYR A 334 -8.66 -32.69 -37.38
CA TYR A 334 -9.63 -32.98 -36.32
C TYR A 334 -9.85 -34.49 -36.13
N THR A 335 -10.15 -34.86 -34.88
CA THR A 335 -10.56 -36.23 -34.56
C THR A 335 -11.98 -36.51 -35.02
N LYS A 336 -12.34 -37.79 -35.21
CA LYS A 336 -13.68 -38.23 -35.63
C LYS A 336 -14.81 -37.82 -34.72
N GLU A 337 -14.50 -37.47 -33.45
CA GLU A 337 -15.48 -37.01 -32.45
C GLU A 337 -15.78 -35.53 -32.54
N HIS A 338 -15.01 -34.76 -33.30
CA HIS A 338 -15.18 -33.32 -33.42
C HIS A 338 -16.51 -32.95 -34.08
N PRO A 339 -17.24 -31.94 -33.60
CA PRO A 339 -18.56 -31.56 -34.16
C PRO A 339 -18.53 -31.30 -35.67
N THR A 340 -17.48 -30.65 -36.16
CA THR A 340 -17.33 -30.36 -37.60
C THR A 340 -17.18 -31.64 -38.42
N TYR A 341 -16.48 -32.67 -37.93
CA TYR A 341 -16.37 -33.96 -38.63
C TYR A 341 -17.72 -34.70 -38.64
N LYS A 342 -18.46 -34.69 -37.53
CA LYS A 342 -19.81 -35.27 -37.42
C LYS A 342 -20.80 -34.61 -38.38
N ALA A 343 -20.85 -33.28 -38.42
CA ALA A 343 -21.73 -32.55 -39.35
C ALA A 343 -21.44 -32.84 -40.83
N LEU A 344 -20.16 -33.02 -41.20
CA LEU A 344 -19.75 -33.41 -42.55
C LEU A 344 -20.24 -34.80 -42.86
N MET A 345 -20.15 -35.76 -41.95
CA MET A 345 -20.63 -37.12 -42.11
C MET A 345 -22.16 -37.20 -42.26
N GLU A 346 -22.93 -36.41 -41.49
CA GLU A 346 -24.39 -36.33 -41.64
C GLU A 346 -24.80 -35.79 -43.00
N LYS A 347 -24.15 -34.74 -43.48
CA LYS A 347 -24.41 -34.20 -44.82
C LYS A 347 -24.07 -35.24 -45.93
N ARG A 348 -22.95 -35.96 -45.76
CA ARG A 348 -22.57 -37.05 -46.65
C ARG A 348 -23.61 -38.16 -46.68
N GLN A 349 -24.15 -38.53 -45.51
CA GLN A 349 -25.21 -39.55 -45.42
C GLN A 349 -26.49 -39.10 -46.16
N THR A 350 -26.91 -37.87 -45.98
CA THR A 350 -28.11 -37.28 -46.64
C THR A 350 -27.94 -37.35 -48.16
N LEU A 351 -26.80 -36.92 -48.71
CA LEU A 351 -26.53 -36.99 -50.13
C LEU A 351 -26.45 -38.42 -50.63
N GLN A 352 -25.93 -39.35 -49.82
CA GLN A 352 -25.89 -40.78 -50.17
C GLN A 352 -27.30 -41.38 -50.26
N GLU A 353 -28.22 -40.96 -49.38
CA GLU A 353 -29.63 -41.37 -49.46
C GLU A 353 -30.34 -40.80 -50.70
N GLU A 354 -30.04 -39.54 -51.07
CA GLU A 354 -30.55 -38.94 -52.31
C GLU A 354 -30.04 -39.66 -53.55
N LYS A 355 -28.73 -39.99 -53.59
CA LYS A 355 -28.13 -40.83 -54.63
C LYS A 355 -28.83 -42.19 -54.76
N ASN A 356 -29.16 -42.81 -53.61
CA ASN A 356 -29.85 -44.10 -53.60
C ASN A 356 -31.31 -43.99 -54.17
N LYS A 357 -32.01 -42.86 -53.89
CA LYS A 357 -33.34 -42.59 -54.48
C LYS A 357 -33.27 -42.39 -55.99
N LEU A 358 -32.29 -41.64 -56.49
CA LEU A 358 -32.07 -41.46 -57.95
C LEU A 358 -31.66 -42.79 -58.62
N SER A 359 -30.81 -43.61 -57.98
CA SER A 359 -30.48 -44.94 -58.49
C SER A 359 -31.67 -45.86 -58.61
N LYS A 360 -32.65 -45.80 -57.70
CA LYS A 360 -33.91 -46.54 -57.81
C LYS A 360 -34.74 -46.09 -59.02
N ARG A 361 -34.75 -44.78 -59.33
CA ARG A 361 -35.41 -44.22 -60.52
C ARG A 361 -34.73 -44.76 -61.82
N VAL A 362 -33.41 -44.78 -61.83
CA VAL A 362 -32.65 -45.34 -62.95
C VAL A 362 -33.00 -46.82 -63.20
N SER A 363 -33.13 -47.62 -62.13
CA SER A 363 -33.45 -49.05 -62.25
C SER A 363 -34.85 -49.35 -62.81
N SER A 364 -35.69 -48.36 -62.86
CA SER A 364 -37.04 -48.50 -63.52
C SER A 364 -37.02 -48.21 -65.03
N MET A 365 -35.90 -47.80 -65.65
CA MET A 365 -35.77 -47.49 -67.06
C MET A 365 -35.40 -48.73 -67.88
N PRO A 366 -35.57 -48.74 -69.25
CA PRO A 366 -35.12 -49.81 -70.11
C PRO A 366 -33.63 -50.09 -69.96
N ALA A 367 -33.21 -51.39 -70.07
CA ALA A 367 -31.84 -51.80 -69.77
C ALA A 367 -30.79 -51.11 -70.68
N THR A 368 -31.08 -50.83 -71.91
CA THR A 368 -30.21 -50.08 -72.84
C THR A 368 -30.01 -48.63 -72.42
N GLN A 369 -31.07 -47.97 -71.91
CA GLN A 369 -31.01 -46.58 -71.38
C GLN A 369 -30.30 -46.55 -70.08
N GLN A 370 -30.50 -47.53 -69.20
CA GLN A 370 -29.76 -47.64 -67.95
C GLN A 370 -28.23 -47.68 -68.13
N GLU A 371 -27.75 -48.44 -69.06
CA GLU A 371 -26.33 -48.62 -69.32
C GLU A 371 -25.72 -47.36 -69.96
N VAL A 372 -26.39 -46.74 -70.97
CA VAL A 372 -25.90 -45.44 -71.49
C VAL A 372 -25.92 -44.37 -70.41
N LEU A 373 -26.95 -44.30 -69.53
CA LEU A 373 -27.06 -43.35 -68.44
C LEU A 373 -25.93 -43.59 -67.43
N ARG A 374 -25.64 -44.82 -67.05
CA ARG A 374 -24.54 -45.20 -66.18
C ARG A 374 -23.19 -44.73 -66.72
N LEU A 375 -22.87 -45.07 -68.00
CA LEU A 375 -21.61 -44.69 -68.65
C LEU A 375 -21.52 -43.17 -68.86
N SER A 376 -22.63 -42.47 -69.20
CA SER A 376 -22.66 -41.05 -69.36
C SER A 376 -22.45 -40.33 -67.96
N ARG A 377 -23.05 -40.90 -66.89
CA ARG A 377 -22.84 -40.43 -65.54
C ARG A 377 -21.36 -40.53 -65.14
N ASP A 378 -20.73 -41.69 -65.41
CA ASP A 378 -19.36 -41.90 -65.01
C ASP A 378 -18.41 -40.93 -65.78
N VAL A 379 -18.72 -40.55 -67.00
CA VAL A 379 -17.99 -39.56 -67.82
C VAL A 379 -18.25 -38.16 -67.28
N GLU A 380 -19.53 -37.75 -67.08
CA GLU A 380 -19.84 -36.38 -66.60
C GLU A 380 -19.36 -36.15 -65.19
N SER A 381 -19.51 -37.13 -64.28
CA SER A 381 -18.97 -37.04 -62.91
C SER A 381 -17.44 -36.98 -62.94
N GLY A 382 -16.76 -37.84 -63.74
CA GLY A 382 -15.31 -37.80 -63.87
C GLY A 382 -14.80 -36.47 -64.41
N ARG A 383 -15.49 -35.91 -65.45
CA ARG A 383 -15.15 -34.56 -65.96
C ARG A 383 -15.31 -33.48 -64.99
N ALA A 384 -16.42 -33.47 -64.24
CA ALA A 384 -16.65 -32.47 -63.21
C ALA A 384 -15.60 -32.52 -62.12
N VAL A 385 -15.25 -33.71 -61.60
CA VAL A 385 -14.17 -33.86 -60.58
C VAL A 385 -12.82 -33.43 -61.18
N TYR A 386 -12.47 -33.76 -62.37
CA TYR A 386 -11.21 -33.37 -63.03
C TYR A 386 -11.10 -31.83 -63.10
N LEU A 387 -12.16 -31.14 -63.58
CA LEU A 387 -12.18 -29.69 -63.68
C LEU A 387 -12.11 -28.99 -62.29
N GLN A 388 -12.81 -29.56 -61.32
CA GLN A 388 -12.74 -29.03 -59.96
C GLN A 388 -11.34 -29.15 -59.35
N LEU A 389 -10.68 -30.30 -59.51
CA LEU A 389 -9.32 -30.49 -59.02
C LEU A 389 -8.31 -29.60 -59.78
N LEU A 390 -8.48 -29.43 -61.10
CA LEU A 390 -7.66 -28.54 -61.90
C LEU A 390 -7.79 -27.08 -61.47
N ASN A 391 -9.02 -26.59 -61.25
CA ASN A 391 -9.27 -25.25 -60.73
C ASN A 391 -8.63 -25.09 -59.36
N ARG A 392 -8.77 -26.06 -58.46
CA ARG A 392 -8.16 -26.01 -57.11
C ARG A 392 -6.63 -26.00 -57.19
N GLN A 393 -6.03 -26.75 -58.10
CA GLN A 393 -4.58 -26.74 -58.35
C GLN A 393 -4.14 -25.31 -58.79
N GLN A 394 -4.89 -24.67 -59.70
CA GLN A 394 -4.58 -23.31 -60.15
C GLN A 394 -4.69 -22.30 -59.04
N GLU A 395 -5.76 -22.36 -58.21
CA GLU A 395 -5.93 -21.48 -57.04
C GLU A 395 -4.76 -21.60 -56.08
N LEU A 396 -4.38 -22.83 -55.73
CA LEU A 396 -3.25 -23.08 -54.83
C LEU A 396 -1.90 -22.65 -55.41
N ASN A 397 -1.69 -22.79 -56.72
CA ASN A 397 -0.49 -22.28 -57.39
C ASN A 397 -0.40 -20.76 -57.32
N ILE A 398 -1.52 -20.05 -57.51
CA ILE A 398 -1.60 -18.59 -57.34
C ILE A 398 -1.34 -18.20 -55.89
N ALA A 399 -1.99 -18.88 -54.93
CA ALA A 399 -1.80 -18.63 -53.50
C ALA A 399 -0.35 -18.84 -53.06
N LYS A 400 0.29 -19.94 -53.50
CA LYS A 400 1.71 -20.21 -53.24
C LYS A 400 2.64 -19.14 -53.84
N SER A 401 2.34 -18.67 -55.06
CA SER A 401 3.16 -17.66 -55.76
C SER A 401 2.98 -16.26 -55.16
N SER A 402 1.81 -15.93 -54.65
CA SER A 402 1.53 -14.62 -54.04
C SER A 402 2.06 -14.50 -52.60
N ALA A 403 2.46 -15.61 -51.95
CA ALA A 403 3.01 -15.63 -50.61
C ALA A 403 2.20 -14.77 -49.57
N ILE A 404 0.87 -14.79 -49.70
CA ILE A 404 -0.03 -14.01 -48.85
C ILE A 404 -0.42 -14.88 -47.65
N GLY A 405 -0.06 -14.41 -46.43
CA GLY A 405 -0.55 -14.96 -45.16
C GLY A 405 -1.95 -14.45 -44.84
N ASN A 406 -2.57 -15.01 -43.82
CA ASN A 406 -3.85 -14.51 -43.26
C ASN A 406 -3.66 -13.50 -42.13
N VAL A 407 -2.46 -12.94 -42.01
CA VAL A 407 -2.10 -11.96 -40.96
C VAL A 407 -1.65 -10.68 -41.65
N ARG A 408 -2.16 -9.56 -41.12
CA ARG A 408 -1.80 -8.22 -41.60
C ARG A 408 -1.44 -7.34 -40.42
N ILE A 409 -0.32 -6.64 -40.50
CA ILE A 409 0.04 -5.60 -39.54
C ILE A 409 -0.76 -4.35 -39.93
N ILE A 410 -1.67 -3.89 -39.04
CA ILE A 410 -2.50 -2.72 -39.24
C ILE A 410 -1.75 -1.47 -38.76
N ASP A 411 -1.26 -1.51 -37.49
CA ASP A 411 -0.46 -0.45 -36.94
C ASP A 411 0.94 -1.00 -36.65
N GLN A 412 1.96 -0.33 -37.16
CA GLN A 412 3.36 -0.62 -36.84
C GLN A 412 3.62 -0.31 -35.36
N ALA A 413 4.70 -0.85 -34.83
CA ALA A 413 5.10 -0.59 -33.44
C ALA A 413 5.36 0.91 -33.24
N VAL A 414 4.66 1.49 -32.26
CA VAL A 414 4.83 2.90 -31.87
C VAL A 414 4.89 2.97 -30.34
N THR A 415 5.86 3.72 -29.85
CA THR A 415 5.99 3.95 -28.41
C THR A 415 5.23 5.20 -27.97
N ILE A 416 4.41 5.08 -26.95
CA ILE A 416 3.67 6.19 -26.36
C ILE A 416 4.69 7.14 -25.69
N PRO A 417 4.73 8.45 -26.07
CA PRO A 417 5.74 9.38 -25.54
C PRO A 417 5.66 9.61 -24.01
N LYS A 418 4.49 9.40 -23.42
CA LYS A 418 4.28 9.54 -21.97
C LYS A 418 4.55 8.20 -21.28
N PRO A 419 5.35 8.16 -20.20
CA PRO A 419 5.58 6.93 -19.45
C PRO A 419 4.28 6.45 -18.80
N VAL A 420 4.04 5.14 -18.86
CA VAL A 420 2.86 4.49 -18.27
C VAL A 420 3.05 4.18 -16.79
N LYS A 421 4.29 4.07 -16.31
CA LYS A 421 4.69 3.89 -14.91
C LYS A 421 5.89 4.80 -14.59
N PRO A 422 6.04 5.24 -13.33
CA PRO A 422 5.08 5.15 -12.22
C PRO A 422 3.87 6.08 -12.41
N LYS A 423 2.70 5.68 -11.93
CA LYS A 423 1.51 6.54 -11.90
C LYS A 423 1.66 7.57 -10.77
N LYS A 424 2.34 8.69 -11.03
CA LYS A 424 2.76 9.70 -10.05
C LYS A 424 1.63 10.15 -9.12
N ILE A 425 0.45 10.45 -9.66
CA ILE A 425 -0.71 10.91 -8.89
C ILE A 425 -1.15 9.86 -7.87
N ILE A 426 -1.17 8.58 -8.26
CA ILE A 426 -1.58 7.47 -7.38
C ILE A 426 -0.56 7.31 -6.25
N ILE A 427 0.74 7.36 -6.54
CA ILE A 427 1.81 7.20 -5.53
C ILE A 427 1.73 8.34 -4.51
N ILE A 428 1.54 9.59 -4.95
CA ILE A 428 1.42 10.75 -4.06
C ILE A 428 0.15 10.63 -3.21
N ALA A 429 -0.97 10.24 -3.80
CA ALA A 429 -2.22 10.03 -3.06
C ALA A 429 -2.10 8.93 -2.00
N VAL A 430 -1.47 7.80 -2.34
CA VAL A 430 -1.20 6.72 -1.39
C VAL A 430 -0.26 7.19 -0.28
N GLY A 431 0.81 7.92 -0.60
CA GLY A 431 1.71 8.50 0.39
C GLY A 431 1.01 9.45 1.37
N PHE A 432 0.12 10.31 0.85
CA PHE A 432 -0.69 11.21 1.66
C PHE A 432 -1.62 10.44 2.62
N ILE A 433 -2.36 9.45 2.12
CA ILE A 433 -3.28 8.64 2.92
C ILE A 433 -2.52 7.84 3.98
N LEU A 434 -1.40 7.21 3.62
CA LEU A 434 -0.55 6.48 4.58
C LEU A 434 -0.01 7.40 5.66
N GLY A 435 0.45 8.61 5.30
CA GLY A 435 0.91 9.62 6.26
C GLY A 435 -0.20 10.04 7.22
N LEU A 436 -1.41 10.24 6.72
CA LEU A 436 -2.58 10.57 7.52
C LEU A 436 -2.95 9.44 8.50
N LEU A 437 -3.05 8.21 8.00
CA LEU A 437 -3.37 7.04 8.83
C LEU A 437 -2.29 6.78 9.89
N CYS A 438 -1.01 6.88 9.51
CA CYS A 438 0.11 6.70 10.43
C CYS A 438 0.11 7.77 11.54
N SER A 439 -0.17 9.04 11.20
CA SER A 439 -0.22 10.13 12.16
C SER A 439 -1.38 9.95 13.16
N ILE A 440 -2.57 9.60 12.69
CA ILE A 440 -3.74 9.32 13.54
C ILE A 440 -3.47 8.11 14.44
N GLY A 441 -2.95 7.01 13.87
CA GLY A 441 -2.59 5.81 14.62
C GLY A 441 -1.57 6.09 15.74
N LEU A 442 -0.59 6.94 15.46
CA LEU A 442 0.42 7.34 16.45
C LEU A 442 -0.18 8.19 17.58
N ILE A 443 -1.15 9.08 17.28
CA ILE A 443 -1.87 9.86 18.28
C ILE A 443 -2.72 8.92 19.14
N ILE A 444 -3.50 8.04 18.55
CA ILE A 444 -4.32 7.07 19.28
C ILE A 444 -3.45 6.20 20.19
N LEU A 445 -2.33 5.67 19.65
CA LEU A 445 -1.39 4.89 20.46
C LEU A 445 -0.85 5.71 21.65
N ARG A 446 -0.53 6.99 21.43
CA ARG A 446 -0.05 7.89 22.49
C ARG A 446 -1.11 8.14 23.54
N VAL A 447 -2.38 8.29 23.17
CA VAL A 447 -3.52 8.43 24.08
C VAL A 447 -3.69 7.18 24.93
N PHE A 448 -3.63 5.99 24.33
CA PHE A 448 -3.72 4.73 25.08
C PHE A 448 -2.57 4.52 26.08
N LEU A 449 -1.40 5.05 25.78
CA LEU A 449 -0.24 4.95 26.68
C LEU A 449 -0.24 5.99 27.79
N ARG A 450 -1.05 7.05 27.72
CA ARG A 450 -1.23 8.02 28.80
C ARG A 450 -2.12 7.42 29.89
N ARG A 451 -1.71 7.61 31.14
CA ARG A 451 -2.43 7.10 32.31
C ARG A 451 -2.73 8.17 33.35
N GLY A 452 -2.40 9.44 33.06
CA GLY A 452 -2.61 10.54 34.00
C GLY A 452 -4.06 11.00 34.03
N ILE A 453 -4.50 11.57 35.19
CA ILE A 453 -5.82 12.15 35.40
C ILE A 453 -6.01 13.35 34.47
N GLU A 454 -7.05 13.31 33.65
CA GLU A 454 -7.38 14.39 32.71
C GLU A 454 -8.67 15.12 33.04
N SER A 455 -9.46 14.59 33.99
CA SER A 455 -10.68 15.24 34.45
C SER A 455 -10.93 15.06 35.95
N PRO A 456 -11.67 15.96 36.60
CA PRO A 456 -12.09 15.82 38.00
C PRO A 456 -13.00 14.59 38.21
N GLU A 457 -13.84 14.28 37.23
CA GLU A 457 -14.84 13.23 37.29
C GLU A 457 -14.19 11.85 37.51
N GLU A 458 -12.99 11.61 36.94
CA GLU A 458 -12.21 10.37 37.15
C GLU A 458 -11.91 10.10 38.66
N LEU A 459 -11.76 11.16 39.45
CA LEU A 459 -11.56 11.05 40.89
C LEU A 459 -12.89 10.90 41.63
N GLU A 460 -13.93 11.63 41.21
CA GLU A 460 -15.27 11.60 41.81
C GLU A 460 -15.93 10.24 41.64
N GLU A 461 -15.74 9.58 40.46
CA GLU A 461 -16.16 8.20 40.23
C GLU A 461 -15.54 7.19 41.21
N MET A 462 -14.34 7.47 41.70
CA MET A 462 -13.68 6.69 42.75
C MET A 462 -14.12 7.07 44.18
N GLY A 463 -15.08 7.98 44.31
CA GLY A 463 -15.56 8.47 45.61
C GLY A 463 -14.63 9.51 46.27
N ILE A 464 -13.75 10.17 45.50
CA ILE A 464 -12.83 11.17 45.99
C ILE A 464 -13.31 12.55 45.51
N ASN A 465 -13.90 13.37 46.41
CA ASN A 465 -14.42 14.70 46.09
C ASN A 465 -13.30 15.64 45.62
N VAL A 466 -13.52 16.34 44.51
CA VAL A 466 -12.58 17.35 44.00
C VAL A 466 -13.01 18.75 44.48
N TYR A 467 -12.22 19.36 45.33
CA TYR A 467 -12.50 20.68 45.93
C TYR A 467 -12.22 21.86 45.02
N ALA A 468 -11.22 21.71 44.14
CA ALA A 468 -10.90 22.71 43.13
C ALA A 468 -10.03 22.10 41.99
N SER A 469 -10.20 22.65 40.77
CA SER A 469 -9.33 22.44 39.65
C SER A 469 -8.55 23.72 39.34
N ILE A 470 -7.23 23.67 39.51
CA ILE A 470 -6.36 24.84 39.38
C ILE A 470 -5.66 24.82 38.04
N PRO A 471 -5.93 25.82 37.18
CA PRO A 471 -5.29 25.86 35.84
C PRO A 471 -3.81 26.22 35.94
N VAL A 472 -3.06 25.89 34.91
CA VAL A 472 -1.67 26.33 34.76
C VAL A 472 -1.63 27.85 34.54
N SER A 473 -0.81 28.54 35.30
CA SER A 473 -0.55 29.97 35.11
C SER A 473 0.34 30.19 33.88
N GLU A 474 -0.22 30.79 32.83
CA GLU A 474 0.57 31.19 31.66
C GLU A 474 1.63 32.24 31.97
N TRP A 475 1.31 33.13 32.90
CA TRP A 475 2.24 34.17 33.37
C TRP A 475 3.49 33.54 34.00
N LEU A 476 3.30 32.57 34.87
CA LEU A 476 4.37 31.85 35.54
C LEU A 476 5.21 31.03 34.52
N MET A 477 4.57 30.38 33.56
CA MET A 477 5.26 29.64 32.50
C MET A 477 6.13 30.54 31.61
N LYS A 478 5.61 31.68 31.19
CA LYS A 478 6.37 32.66 30.40
C LYS A 478 7.57 33.23 31.16
N ARG A 479 7.47 33.36 32.47
CA ARG A 479 8.55 33.84 33.32
C ARG A 479 9.63 32.77 33.53
N THR A 480 9.25 31.54 33.83
CA THR A 480 10.22 30.44 34.02
C THR A 480 10.99 30.11 32.76
N THR A 481 10.42 30.30 31.56
CA THR A 481 11.12 30.13 30.29
C THR A 481 12.09 31.27 29.96
N LYS A 482 11.89 32.47 30.51
CA LYS A 482 12.74 33.64 30.25
C LYS A 482 13.78 33.90 31.34
N ALA A 483 13.62 33.32 32.53
CA ALA A 483 14.47 33.62 33.68
C ALA A 483 15.77 32.78 33.63
N ASN A 484 16.91 33.46 33.74
CA ASN A 484 18.16 32.86 34.17
C ASN A 484 17.97 32.24 35.59
N LYS A 485 18.58 31.08 35.83
CA LYS A 485 18.48 30.23 37.04
C LYS A 485 18.59 30.89 38.43
N ASN A 486 18.74 32.19 38.52
CA ASN A 486 19.00 32.92 39.75
C ASN A 486 17.85 33.83 40.24
N GLN A 487 16.67 33.83 39.57
CA GLN A 487 15.53 34.57 40.12
C GLN A 487 14.76 33.65 41.06
N SER A 488 14.56 34.14 42.29
CA SER A 488 13.76 33.52 43.36
C SER A 488 12.36 33.17 42.85
N ASP A 489 11.90 31.96 43.19
CA ASP A 489 10.49 31.57 43.01
C ASP A 489 9.64 32.61 43.79
N THR A 490 8.65 33.21 43.12
CA THR A 490 7.86 34.31 43.64
C THR A 490 6.43 33.83 43.94
N LEU A 491 5.78 34.50 44.87
CA LEU A 491 4.42 34.16 45.30
C LEU A 491 3.41 34.74 44.29
N LEU A 492 2.78 33.87 43.50
CA LEU A 492 1.87 34.26 42.40
C LEU A 492 0.69 35.11 42.94
N ALA A 493 0.16 34.80 44.13
CA ALA A 493 -0.92 35.54 44.78
C ALA A 493 -0.58 37.01 45.00
N VAL A 494 0.70 37.35 45.15
CA VAL A 494 1.18 38.72 45.36
C VAL A 494 1.56 39.39 44.05
N GLU A 495 2.26 38.68 43.16
CA GLU A 495 2.78 39.26 41.92
C GLU A 495 1.74 39.38 40.81
N ASN A 496 0.82 38.44 40.71
CA ASN A 496 -0.29 38.49 39.74
C ASN A 496 -1.61 38.00 40.37
N PRO A 497 -2.24 38.85 41.20
CA PRO A 497 -3.48 38.49 41.91
C PRO A 497 -4.67 38.19 40.99
N ALA A 498 -4.63 38.65 39.72
CA ALA A 498 -5.68 38.43 38.71
C ALA A 498 -5.49 37.14 37.91
N ASP A 499 -4.46 36.33 38.20
CA ASP A 499 -4.22 35.06 37.50
C ASP A 499 -5.35 34.05 37.75
N LEU A 500 -5.75 33.34 36.73
CA LEU A 500 -6.81 32.32 36.79
C LEU A 500 -6.52 31.23 37.84
N ALA A 501 -5.25 30.88 38.04
CA ALA A 501 -4.87 29.94 39.09
C ALA A 501 -5.15 30.51 40.48
N ILE A 502 -4.95 31.82 40.69
CA ILE A 502 -5.24 32.51 41.94
C ILE A 502 -6.73 32.60 42.18
N GLU A 503 -7.54 32.88 41.14
CA GLU A 503 -9.01 32.83 41.25
C GLU A 503 -9.51 31.43 41.63
N ALA A 504 -8.96 30.39 41.06
CA ALA A 504 -9.29 29.01 41.44
C ALA A 504 -8.94 28.72 42.92
N ILE A 505 -7.80 29.25 43.43
CA ILE A 505 -7.42 29.11 44.83
C ILE A 505 -8.33 29.96 45.74
N ARG A 506 -8.83 31.12 45.30
CA ARG A 506 -9.88 31.88 46.02
C ARG A 506 -11.19 31.07 46.11
N GLY A 507 -11.58 30.37 45.02
CA GLY A 507 -12.70 29.45 45.05
C GLY A 507 -12.49 28.33 46.08
N LEU A 508 -11.28 27.74 46.10
CA LEU A 508 -10.89 26.72 47.07
C LEU A 508 -11.02 27.23 48.50
N ARG A 509 -10.60 28.47 48.80
CA ARG A 509 -10.79 29.09 50.13
C ARG A 509 -12.24 29.01 50.59
N THR A 510 -13.21 29.29 49.72
CA THR A 510 -14.64 29.23 50.02
C THR A 510 -15.09 27.80 50.30
N SER A 511 -14.70 26.83 49.47
CA SER A 511 -15.01 25.42 49.69
C SER A 511 -14.41 24.86 50.99
N LEU A 512 -13.18 25.30 51.32
CA LEU A 512 -12.47 24.95 52.56
C LEU A 512 -13.16 25.48 53.80
N HIS A 513 -13.70 26.67 53.73
CA HIS A 513 -14.43 27.26 54.87
C HIS A 513 -15.55 26.32 55.34
N PHE A 514 -16.33 25.77 54.40
CA PHE A 514 -17.39 24.82 54.72
C PHE A 514 -16.81 23.46 55.17
N ALA A 515 -15.78 22.96 54.53
CA ALA A 515 -15.15 21.70 54.90
C ALA A 515 -14.54 21.71 56.31
N MET A 516 -14.07 22.86 56.77
CA MET A 516 -13.43 23.01 58.08
C MET A 516 -14.42 23.30 59.21
N MET A 517 -15.68 23.68 58.94
CA MET A 517 -16.71 23.91 59.99
C MET A 517 -16.97 22.66 60.84
N GLU A 518 -16.82 21.48 60.27
CA GLU A 518 -17.00 20.18 60.94
C GLU A 518 -15.67 19.57 61.43
N ALA A 519 -14.56 20.29 61.26
CA ALA A 519 -13.25 19.77 61.61
C ALA A 519 -12.98 19.88 63.13
N LYS A 520 -12.16 18.94 63.64
CA LYS A 520 -11.79 18.90 65.05
C LYS A 520 -10.95 20.14 65.54
N ASN A 521 -10.26 20.79 64.59
CA ASN A 521 -9.44 21.96 64.77
C ASN A 521 -9.24 22.71 63.42
N ASN A 522 -8.60 23.89 63.49
CA ASN A 522 -8.31 24.77 62.36
C ASN A 522 -6.98 24.49 61.68
N VAL A 523 -6.53 23.22 61.71
CA VAL A 523 -5.28 22.79 61.06
C VAL A 523 -5.60 22.09 59.75
N LEU A 524 -5.13 22.68 58.61
CA LEU A 524 -5.24 22.15 57.28
C LEU A 524 -3.92 21.49 56.85
N MET A 525 -3.91 20.20 56.63
CA MET A 525 -2.77 19.49 56.04
C MET A 525 -2.94 19.36 54.53
N ILE A 526 -1.93 19.75 53.79
CA ILE A 526 -1.85 19.57 52.35
C ILE A 526 -0.74 18.54 52.01
N SER A 527 -1.13 17.45 51.36
CA SER A 527 -0.22 16.40 50.94
C SER A 527 -0.46 16.04 49.45
N GLY A 528 0.20 15.05 48.94
CA GLY A 528 0.00 14.56 47.56
C GLY A 528 0.52 13.13 47.37
N ALA A 529 0.21 12.54 46.26
CA ALA A 529 0.66 11.19 45.95
C ALA A 529 2.18 11.16 45.63
N SER A 530 2.66 12.08 44.82
CA SER A 530 4.01 12.09 44.28
C SER A 530 4.70 13.46 44.42
N PRO A 531 6.05 13.52 44.26
CA PRO A 531 6.76 14.81 44.18
C PRO A 531 6.26 15.64 42.98
N ASN A 532 6.44 16.96 43.05
CA ASN A 532 6.10 17.92 42.00
C ASN A 532 4.59 18.01 41.64
N ALA A 533 3.70 17.51 42.48
CA ALA A 533 2.25 17.70 42.33
C ALA A 533 1.82 19.18 42.50
N GLY A 534 2.68 20.03 43.02
CA GLY A 534 2.42 21.46 43.26
C GLY A 534 1.84 21.77 44.64
N LYS A 535 2.04 20.88 45.61
CA LYS A 535 1.61 21.06 47.00
C LYS A 535 2.01 22.40 47.58
N THR A 536 3.30 22.68 47.61
CA THR A 536 3.88 23.89 48.17
C THR A 536 3.44 25.15 47.42
N PHE A 537 3.29 25.10 46.08
CA PHE A 537 2.71 26.20 45.32
C PHE A 537 1.29 26.52 45.80
N LEU A 538 0.48 25.48 45.95
CA LEU A 538 -0.88 25.61 46.42
C LEU A 538 -0.92 26.14 47.88
N SER A 539 -0.17 25.51 48.78
CA SER A 539 -0.18 25.81 50.22
C SER A 539 0.24 27.24 50.49
N THR A 540 1.29 27.72 49.85
CA THR A 540 1.83 29.07 50.05
C THR A 540 0.94 30.15 49.45
N ASN A 541 0.38 29.94 48.24
CA ASN A 541 -0.56 30.88 47.63
C ASN A 541 -1.90 30.93 48.41
N LEU A 542 -2.37 29.78 48.92
CA LEU A 542 -3.56 29.71 49.76
C LEU A 542 -3.34 30.48 51.08
N ALA A 543 -2.16 30.32 51.72
CA ALA A 543 -1.80 31.06 52.92
C ALA A 543 -1.86 32.59 52.69
N ALA A 544 -1.29 33.07 51.60
CA ALA A 544 -1.31 34.49 51.24
C ALA A 544 -2.72 35.00 50.96
N ILE A 545 -3.56 34.23 50.24
CA ILE A 545 -4.93 34.60 49.91
C ILE A 545 -5.81 34.69 51.18
N ILE A 546 -5.62 33.79 52.12
CA ILE A 546 -6.41 33.80 53.38
C ILE A 546 -5.93 34.90 54.27
N SER A 547 -4.63 35.12 54.40
CA SER A 547 -4.04 36.19 55.18
C SER A 547 -4.43 37.58 54.67
N SER A 548 -4.61 37.78 53.37
CA SER A 548 -5.07 39.08 52.84
C SER A 548 -6.51 39.47 53.24
N GLY A 549 -7.26 38.58 53.90
CA GLY A 549 -8.59 38.78 54.41
C GLY A 549 -8.63 38.96 55.94
N ASP A 550 -7.59 39.58 56.51
CA ASP A 550 -7.44 39.89 57.97
C ASP A 550 -7.46 38.63 58.86
N LYS A 551 -7.17 37.44 58.33
CA LYS A 551 -7.04 36.23 59.13
C LYS A 551 -5.58 35.99 59.49
N LYS A 552 -5.35 35.57 60.73
CA LYS A 552 -4.02 35.16 61.20
C LYS A 552 -3.73 33.73 60.68
N VAL A 553 -2.78 33.65 59.79
CA VAL A 553 -2.42 32.36 59.18
C VAL A 553 -1.00 31.98 59.54
N LEU A 554 -0.81 30.74 59.98
CA LEU A 554 0.51 30.12 60.14
C LEU A 554 0.73 29.11 59.08
N PHE A 555 1.82 29.25 58.35
CA PHE A 555 2.30 28.24 57.38
C PHE A 555 3.47 27.45 57.96
N ILE A 556 3.37 26.15 58.04
CA ILE A 556 4.41 25.25 58.56
C ILE A 556 4.92 24.40 57.39
N ASP A 557 6.23 24.57 57.06
CA ASP A 557 6.93 23.69 56.11
C ASP A 557 7.37 22.42 56.82
N ALA A 558 6.54 21.38 56.73
CA ALA A 558 6.81 20.08 57.35
C ALA A 558 7.44 19.07 56.37
N ASP A 559 7.79 19.48 55.14
CA ASP A 559 8.67 18.68 54.27
C ASP A 559 10.13 18.85 54.67
N MET A 560 10.52 18.22 55.80
CA MET A 560 11.88 18.29 56.32
C MET A 560 12.94 17.67 55.43
N ARG A 561 12.55 17.06 54.28
CA ARG A 561 13.46 16.37 53.32
C ARG A 561 13.82 17.25 52.14
N LYS A 562 12.84 18.00 51.59
CA LYS A 562 13.02 18.89 50.43
C LYS A 562 12.48 20.26 50.80
N GLY A 563 13.30 21.25 50.92
CA GLY A 563 12.85 22.59 51.28
C GLY A 563 13.40 23.65 50.34
N TYR A 564 12.54 24.26 49.56
CA TYR A 564 12.85 25.46 48.83
C TYR A 564 12.00 26.66 49.28
N VAL A 565 11.03 26.42 50.15
CA VAL A 565 10.08 27.40 50.65
C VAL A 565 10.79 28.59 51.33
N ARG A 566 11.78 28.32 52.14
CA ARG A 566 12.59 29.38 52.80
C ARG A 566 13.17 30.36 51.78
N LYS A 567 13.76 29.85 50.71
CA LYS A 567 14.32 30.68 49.64
C LYS A 567 13.25 31.47 48.89
N MET A 568 12.11 30.80 48.57
CA MET A 568 10.98 31.42 47.90
C MET A 568 10.36 32.59 48.69
N LEU A 569 10.22 32.42 49.99
CA LEU A 569 9.66 33.46 50.89
C LEU A 569 10.68 34.50 51.32
N GLY A 570 11.96 34.35 50.97
CA GLY A 570 13.03 35.25 51.37
C GLY A 570 13.35 35.22 52.89
N SER A 571 12.99 34.13 53.56
CA SER A 571 13.20 33.97 55.00
C SER A 571 14.70 33.84 55.32
N LYS A 572 15.15 34.58 56.34
CA LYS A 572 16.54 34.58 56.81
C LYS A 572 16.76 33.63 57.99
N ASN A 573 15.69 33.16 58.61
CA ASN A 573 15.81 32.26 59.75
C ASN A 573 16.26 30.87 59.30
N GLU A 574 17.39 30.41 59.84
CA GLU A 574 17.94 29.08 59.58
C GLU A 574 17.40 28.02 60.52
N LYS A 575 16.82 28.45 61.65
CA LYS A 575 16.22 27.57 62.63
C LYS A 575 14.73 27.40 62.27
N GLY A 576 14.21 26.20 62.41
CA GLY A 576 12.84 25.91 62.05
C GLY A 576 12.26 24.71 62.81
N LEU A 577 11.37 23.98 62.15
CA LEU A 577 10.65 22.86 62.75
C LEU A 577 11.61 21.76 63.28
N SER A 578 12.70 21.51 62.62
CA SER A 578 13.69 20.48 62.99
C SER A 578 14.34 20.85 64.38
N GLU A 579 14.80 22.09 64.56
CA GLU A 579 15.42 22.56 65.78
C GLU A 579 14.40 22.67 66.92
N LEU A 580 13.16 23.08 66.63
CA LEU A 580 12.07 23.14 67.61
C LEU A 580 11.76 21.70 68.12
N LEU A 581 11.58 20.75 67.24
CA LEU A 581 11.26 19.36 67.63
C LEU A 581 12.41 18.67 68.35
N SER A 582 13.63 19.03 68.04
CA SER A 582 14.81 18.58 68.79
C SER A 582 14.98 19.25 70.17
N GLY A 583 14.24 20.34 70.48
CA GLY A 583 14.30 21.06 71.76
C GLY A 583 15.43 22.03 71.83
N LEU A 584 16.02 22.45 70.73
CA LEU A 584 17.12 23.41 70.64
C LEU A 584 16.65 24.87 70.70
N VAL A 585 15.39 25.12 70.38
CA VAL A 585 14.78 26.43 70.29
C VAL A 585 13.33 26.40 70.79
N THR A 586 12.80 27.59 71.22
CA THR A 586 11.37 27.74 71.58
C THR A 586 10.53 28.10 70.35
N ILE A 587 9.20 28.06 70.48
CA ILE A 587 8.27 28.35 69.38
C ILE A 587 8.44 29.76 68.86
N GLU A 588 8.60 30.74 69.80
CA GLU A 588 8.73 32.18 69.51
C GLU A 588 9.97 32.45 68.62
N ASN A 589 11.01 31.63 68.70
CA ASN A 589 12.26 31.81 67.98
C ASN A 589 12.23 31.24 66.58
N VAL A 590 11.22 30.44 66.24
CA VAL A 590 11.07 29.83 64.93
C VAL A 590 9.98 30.42 64.05
N VAL A 591 9.05 31.10 64.64
CA VAL A 591 7.98 31.81 63.91
C VAL A 591 8.56 33.13 63.37
N GLU A 592 8.45 33.26 62.04
CA GLU A 592 8.90 34.42 61.29
C GLU A 592 7.71 35.03 60.53
N LYS A 593 7.53 36.36 60.67
CA LYS A 593 6.50 37.06 59.86
C LYS A 593 7.00 37.31 58.47
N VAL A 594 6.36 36.69 57.49
CA VAL A 594 6.72 36.85 56.07
C VAL A 594 6.09 38.12 55.53
N THR A 595 6.93 39.09 55.14
CA THR A 595 6.46 40.37 54.55
C THR A 595 5.81 40.13 53.20
N LEU A 596 6.27 39.07 52.41
CA LEU A 596 5.70 38.66 51.17
C LEU A 596 4.50 37.75 51.47
N GLY A 597 3.28 38.27 51.43
CA GLY A 597 2.03 37.47 51.60
C GLY A 597 1.34 37.63 52.96
N GLY A 598 1.98 38.25 53.94
CA GLY A 598 1.32 38.68 55.17
C GLY A 598 0.99 37.64 56.26
N PHE A 599 1.47 36.38 56.05
CA PHE A 599 1.30 35.25 56.98
C PHE A 599 2.55 34.97 57.80
N ASP A 600 2.40 34.26 58.90
CA ASP A 600 3.52 33.79 59.69
C ASP A 600 4.02 32.40 59.17
N TYR A 601 5.31 32.16 59.26
CA TYR A 601 5.99 31.04 58.72
C TYR A 601 6.90 30.31 59.69
N ILE A 602 6.79 29.00 59.74
CA ILE A 602 7.79 28.12 60.36
C ILE A 602 8.45 27.31 59.26
N GLY A 603 9.75 27.58 59.02
CA GLY A 603 10.53 26.79 58.05
C GLY A 603 10.87 25.41 58.59
N ARG A 604 11.30 24.53 57.71
CA ARG A 604 11.70 23.16 58.05
C ARG A 604 12.89 23.10 59.01
N GLY A 605 13.79 24.09 58.98
CA GLY A 605 15.09 24.08 59.65
C GLY A 605 16.15 23.28 58.86
N GLN A 606 17.13 22.76 59.55
CA GLN A 606 18.13 21.84 58.95
C GLN A 606 17.53 20.47 58.73
N VAL A 607 18.05 19.75 57.69
CA VAL A 607 17.55 18.40 57.38
C VAL A 607 17.98 17.43 58.46
N PRO A 608 17.05 16.88 59.25
CA PRO A 608 17.41 15.91 60.26
C PRO A 608 17.62 14.52 59.67
N PRO A 609 18.38 13.65 60.31
CA PRO A 609 18.58 12.27 59.87
C PRO A 609 17.29 11.42 60.00
N ASN A 610 16.42 11.73 60.93
CA ASN A 610 15.22 10.98 61.32
C ASN A 610 13.94 11.83 61.40
N PRO A 611 13.45 12.41 60.30
CA PRO A 611 12.26 13.29 60.30
C PRO A 611 11.01 12.68 60.92
N ALA A 612 10.73 11.42 60.62
CA ALA A 612 9.53 10.73 61.11
C ALA A 612 9.52 10.60 62.66
N GLU A 613 10.66 10.32 63.28
CA GLU A 613 10.79 10.20 64.75
C GLU A 613 10.58 11.54 65.42
N LEU A 614 11.13 12.62 64.83
CA LEU A 614 10.91 13.97 65.34
C LEU A 614 9.42 14.38 65.28
N LEU A 615 8.71 14.02 64.21
CA LEU A 615 7.29 14.30 64.05
C LEU A 615 6.40 13.47 65.02
N MET A 616 6.88 12.33 65.51
CA MET A 616 6.20 11.53 66.54
C MET A 616 6.43 12.06 67.97
N HIS A 617 7.38 12.99 68.15
CA HIS A 617 7.70 13.49 69.45
C HIS A 617 6.57 14.41 70.00
N PRO A 618 6.22 14.38 71.32
CA PRO A 618 5.17 15.21 71.94
C PRO A 618 5.29 16.71 71.66
N ARG A 619 6.49 17.22 71.38
CA ARG A 619 6.71 18.62 70.97
C ARG A 619 5.97 19.00 69.66
N PHE A 620 5.74 18.05 68.76
CA PHE A 620 4.97 18.34 67.58
C PHE A 620 3.48 18.55 67.92
N GLU A 621 2.92 17.71 68.80
CA GLU A 621 1.56 17.89 69.32
C GLU A 621 1.39 19.22 70.00
N ASN A 622 2.29 19.57 70.92
CA ASN A 622 2.31 20.86 71.60
C ASN A 622 2.40 22.05 70.61
N LEU A 623 3.21 21.93 69.56
CA LEU A 623 3.26 22.97 68.51
C LEU A 623 1.91 23.11 67.78
N ILE A 624 1.27 22.00 67.41
CA ILE A 624 -0.03 22.07 66.74
C ILE A 624 -1.12 22.63 67.64
N GLU A 625 -1.17 22.22 68.90
CA GLU A 625 -2.12 22.83 69.89
C GLU A 625 -1.90 24.31 70.12
N TRP A 626 -0.63 24.70 70.25
CA TRP A 626 -0.28 26.12 70.41
C TRP A 626 -0.69 26.90 69.16
N SER A 627 -0.35 26.37 67.96
CA SER A 627 -0.69 27.01 66.68
C SER A 627 -2.20 27.16 66.49
N ALA A 628 -2.97 26.12 66.83
CA ALA A 628 -4.44 26.15 66.73
C ALA A 628 -5.12 27.19 67.65
N LYS A 629 -4.49 27.53 68.77
CA LYS A 629 -5.00 28.56 69.71
C LYS A 629 -4.65 29.97 69.30
N HIS A 630 -3.55 30.20 68.59
CA HIS A 630 -3.01 31.53 68.28
C HIS A 630 -3.34 32.04 66.87
N TYR A 631 -3.71 31.12 65.93
CA TYR A 631 -4.00 31.42 64.53
C TYR A 631 -5.43 31.06 64.17
N ASP A 632 -5.99 31.76 63.19
CA ASP A 632 -7.31 31.41 62.61
C ASP A 632 -7.24 30.21 61.73
N LEU A 633 -6.07 29.98 61.07
CA LEU A 633 -5.79 28.84 60.24
C LEU A 633 -4.30 28.47 60.29
N VAL A 634 -4.04 27.17 60.41
CA VAL A 634 -2.69 26.61 60.34
C VAL A 634 -2.60 25.73 59.08
N ILE A 635 -1.72 26.04 58.14
CA ILE A 635 -1.49 25.27 56.95
C ILE A 635 -0.19 24.50 57.09
N VAL A 636 -0.25 23.18 56.99
CA VAL A 636 0.90 22.28 57.09
C VAL A 636 1.18 21.66 55.74
N ASP A 637 2.30 22.06 55.09
CA ASP A 637 2.78 21.50 53.85
C ASP A 637 3.62 20.24 54.13
N THR A 638 3.31 19.13 53.50
CA THR A 638 3.90 17.83 53.83
C THR A 638 4.51 17.15 52.62
N PRO A 639 5.48 16.23 52.82
CA PRO A 639 6.01 15.41 51.74
C PRO A 639 4.93 14.45 51.20
N PRO A 640 5.16 13.87 49.98
CA PRO A 640 4.19 12.93 49.38
C PRO A 640 4.01 11.68 50.22
N ILE A 641 2.75 11.24 50.43
CA ILE A 641 2.41 10.03 51.24
C ILE A 641 2.95 8.73 50.61
N LEU A 642 3.08 8.64 49.27
CA LEU A 642 3.61 7.43 48.62
C LEU A 642 5.13 7.31 48.77
N ALA A 643 5.82 8.42 49.02
CA ALA A 643 7.27 8.46 49.20
C ALA A 643 7.72 8.18 50.64
N VAL A 644 7.00 8.76 51.63
CA VAL A 644 7.39 8.70 53.02
C VAL A 644 6.16 8.71 53.94
N THR A 645 6.34 8.28 55.22
CA THR A 645 5.25 8.17 56.20
C THR A 645 4.97 9.46 56.95
N ASP A 646 5.78 10.48 56.80
CA ASP A 646 5.75 11.76 57.53
C ASP A 646 4.35 12.41 57.47
N ALA A 647 3.73 12.42 56.26
CA ALA A 647 2.40 12.99 56.08
C ALA A 647 1.32 12.22 56.86
N ALA A 648 1.44 10.89 57.03
CA ALA A 648 0.49 10.11 57.81
C ALA A 648 0.60 10.41 59.32
N ILE A 649 1.80 10.69 59.82
CA ILE A 649 2.04 11.07 61.21
C ILE A 649 1.41 12.43 61.48
N ILE A 650 1.68 13.43 60.62
CA ILE A 650 1.16 14.81 60.74
C ILE A 650 -0.36 14.82 60.63
N GLY A 651 -0.95 14.01 59.73
CA GLY A 651 -2.38 13.96 59.49
C GLY A 651 -3.24 13.59 60.71
N LYS A 652 -2.67 12.90 61.71
CA LYS A 652 -3.36 12.58 62.97
C LYS A 652 -3.75 13.83 63.76
N TYR A 653 -2.95 14.89 63.62
CA TYR A 653 -3.14 16.15 64.32
C TYR A 653 -3.93 17.18 63.47
N ALA A 654 -4.06 16.95 62.18
CA ALA A 654 -4.79 17.85 61.28
C ALA A 654 -6.32 17.70 61.46
N GLY A 655 -7.03 18.84 61.41
CA GLY A 655 -8.50 18.86 61.35
C GLY A 655 -9.05 18.50 59.98
N THR A 656 -8.33 18.95 58.94
CA THR A 656 -8.70 18.66 57.54
C THR A 656 -7.45 18.29 56.77
N THR A 657 -7.58 17.21 55.95
CA THR A 657 -6.51 16.72 55.08
C THR A 657 -6.97 16.75 53.61
N LEU A 658 -6.20 17.40 52.75
CA LEU A 658 -6.43 17.45 51.32
C LEU A 658 -5.23 16.86 50.57
N LEU A 659 -5.53 16.14 49.45
CA LEU A 659 -4.53 15.65 48.51
C LEU A 659 -4.42 16.59 47.32
N VAL A 660 -3.21 16.74 46.80
CA VAL A 660 -2.95 17.44 45.54
C VAL A 660 -2.57 16.41 44.49
N ALA A 661 -3.35 16.34 43.42
CA ALA A 661 -3.06 15.59 42.21
C ALA A 661 -2.59 16.52 41.11
N ARG A 662 -1.63 16.07 40.31
CA ARG A 662 -1.16 16.80 39.13
C ARG A 662 -1.84 16.27 37.88
N PHE A 663 -2.50 17.18 37.15
CA PHE A 663 -3.13 16.89 35.85
C PHE A 663 -2.15 16.20 34.88
N GLU A 664 -2.59 15.17 34.18
CA GLU A 664 -1.83 14.30 33.22
C GLU A 664 -0.53 13.70 33.79
N THR A 665 -0.26 13.83 35.05
CA THR A 665 0.96 13.32 35.70
C THR A 665 0.64 12.22 36.69
N ASN A 666 -0.28 12.52 37.64
CA ASN A 666 -0.72 11.48 38.57
C ASN A 666 -1.81 10.63 37.98
N THR A 667 -1.81 9.34 38.31
CA THR A 667 -2.90 8.43 37.95
C THR A 667 -3.98 8.43 39.01
N ALA A 668 -5.24 8.21 38.62
CA ALA A 668 -6.34 8.08 39.57
C ALA A 668 -6.07 6.97 40.60
N LYS A 669 -5.41 5.88 40.16
CA LYS A 669 -4.96 4.80 41.05
C LYS A 669 -3.96 5.24 42.11
N GLU A 670 -3.00 6.13 41.77
CA GLU A 670 -2.04 6.69 42.77
C GLU A 670 -2.77 7.50 43.82
N ILE A 671 -3.75 8.31 43.42
CA ILE A 671 -4.55 9.10 44.40
C ILE A 671 -5.39 8.19 45.29
N TYR A 672 -6.04 7.17 44.70
CA TYR A 672 -6.78 6.17 45.47
C TYR A 672 -5.90 5.44 46.47
N VAL A 673 -4.72 4.98 46.07
CA VAL A 673 -3.77 4.32 46.99
C VAL A 673 -3.29 5.27 48.08
N SER A 674 -3.09 6.55 47.75
CA SER A 674 -2.73 7.58 48.72
C SER A 674 -3.82 7.80 49.78
N THR A 675 -5.08 7.88 49.37
CA THR A 675 -6.23 7.98 50.27
C THR A 675 -6.30 6.74 51.19
N LYS A 676 -6.13 5.53 50.64
CA LYS A 676 -6.12 4.30 51.45
C LYS A 676 -4.98 4.24 52.45
N ARG A 677 -3.77 4.73 52.15
CA ARG A 677 -2.65 4.83 53.09
C ARG A 677 -2.95 5.78 54.26
N PHE A 678 -3.60 6.92 53.98
CA PHE A 678 -4.07 7.83 55.04
C PHE A 678 -5.12 7.15 55.91
N GLU A 679 -6.13 6.49 55.33
CA GLU A 679 -7.18 5.76 56.05
C GLU A 679 -6.57 4.70 56.98
N GLN A 680 -5.61 3.90 56.48
CA GLN A 680 -4.89 2.88 57.28
C GLN A 680 -4.14 3.50 58.49
N SER A 681 -3.76 4.76 58.40
CA SER A 681 -3.11 5.49 59.46
C SER A 681 -4.10 6.26 60.37
N GLY A 682 -5.42 6.08 60.17
CA GLY A 682 -6.47 6.75 60.91
C GLY A 682 -6.70 8.21 60.50
N VAL A 683 -6.23 8.59 59.32
CA VAL A 683 -6.38 9.96 58.78
C VAL A 683 -7.42 9.93 57.67
N MET A 684 -8.47 10.73 57.84
CA MET A 684 -9.51 10.87 56.82
C MET A 684 -9.15 11.96 55.84
N VAL A 685 -9.00 11.61 54.57
CA VAL A 685 -8.82 12.59 53.48
C VAL A 685 -10.19 13.12 53.08
N LYS A 686 -10.40 14.41 53.19
CA LYS A 686 -11.69 15.05 52.83
C LYS A 686 -11.89 15.14 51.33
N GLY A 687 -10.81 15.25 50.54
CA GLY A 687 -10.87 15.30 49.10
C GLY A 687 -9.55 15.62 48.42
N CYS A 688 -9.63 15.91 47.15
CA CYS A 688 -8.49 16.16 46.26
C CYS A 688 -8.56 17.56 45.63
N ILE A 689 -7.42 18.08 45.22
CA ILE A 689 -7.28 19.29 44.41
C ILE A 689 -6.52 18.91 43.15
N LEU A 690 -7.12 19.11 41.98
CA LEU A 690 -6.49 18.84 40.70
C LEU A 690 -5.70 20.08 40.26
N ASN A 691 -4.38 20.00 40.30
CA ASN A 691 -3.50 21.11 40.02
C ASN A 691 -2.83 21.02 38.64
N GLY A 692 -2.68 22.18 38.00
CA GLY A 692 -1.99 22.31 36.73
C GLY A 692 -2.83 21.85 35.55
N VAL A 693 -4.11 22.09 35.59
CA VAL A 693 -5.05 21.78 34.51
C VAL A 693 -4.73 22.63 33.26
N VAL A 694 -4.59 21.98 32.12
CA VAL A 694 -4.36 22.65 30.83
C VAL A 694 -5.65 22.58 30.03
N ARG A 695 -6.09 23.70 29.44
CA ARG A 695 -7.23 23.74 28.53
C ARG A 695 -6.86 23.06 27.21
N LYS A 696 -7.53 21.97 26.87
CA LYS A 696 -7.35 21.19 25.63
C LYS A 696 -8.69 21.03 24.93
N ALA A 697 -8.62 20.87 23.59
CA ALA A 697 -9.81 20.56 22.80
C ALA A 697 -10.40 19.20 23.19
N SER A 698 -9.56 18.22 23.56
CA SER A 698 -9.99 16.92 24.05
C SER A 698 -10.90 17.01 25.28
N SER A 699 -10.61 17.93 26.20
CA SER A 699 -11.43 18.16 27.39
C SER A 699 -12.76 18.87 27.10
N TYR A 700 -12.83 19.65 26.03
CA TYR A 700 -14.05 20.34 25.60
C TYR A 700 -15.05 19.41 24.89
N TYR A 701 -14.53 18.52 24.03
CA TYR A 701 -15.38 17.62 23.24
C TYR A 701 -15.78 16.33 23.97
N GLY A 702 -15.00 15.92 24.99
CA GLY A 702 -15.24 14.70 25.75
C GLY A 702 -16.28 14.87 26.88
N TYR A 703 -16.19 15.98 27.63
CA TYR A 703 -17.08 16.25 28.75
C TYR A 703 -17.61 17.66 28.63
N GLY A 704 -18.93 17.81 28.50
CA GLY A 704 -19.65 19.08 28.31
C GLY A 704 -19.63 20.04 29.51
N TYR A 705 -18.49 20.17 30.21
CA TYR A 705 -18.34 21.14 31.27
C TYR A 705 -18.15 22.54 30.69
N ASN A 706 -19.28 23.27 30.57
CA ASN A 706 -19.27 24.72 30.44
C ASN A 706 -18.73 25.33 31.73
N HIS A 707 -17.41 25.40 31.85
CA HIS A 707 -16.84 26.31 32.84
C HIS A 707 -17.21 27.73 32.43
N TYR A 708 -18.06 28.36 33.20
CA TYR A 708 -18.33 29.80 33.14
C TYR A 708 -17.03 30.54 33.42
N GLY A 709 -16.21 30.69 32.40
CA GLY A 709 -15.06 31.56 32.44
C GLY A 709 -15.52 32.99 32.16
N TYR A 710 -15.61 33.83 33.17
CA TYR A 710 -15.59 35.26 32.98
C TYR A 710 -14.26 35.61 32.29
N SER A 711 -14.29 35.87 30.99
CA SER A 711 -13.18 36.52 30.30
C SER A 711 -13.37 38.03 30.54
N TYR A 712 -12.51 38.62 31.34
CA TYR A 712 -12.28 40.07 31.25
C TYR A 712 -11.47 40.27 29.94
N ASP A 713 -12.18 40.55 28.85
CA ASP A 713 -11.55 41.09 27.65
C ASP A 713 -10.97 42.46 28.03
N ASP A 714 -9.68 42.59 27.86
CA ASP A 714 -8.95 43.87 27.96
C ASP A 714 -9.64 44.94 27.08
N ILE A 715 -10.32 45.83 27.70
CA ILE A 715 -10.66 47.15 27.14
C ILE A 715 -9.31 47.88 26.98
N LYS A 716 -8.62 47.64 25.89
CA LYS A 716 -7.57 48.58 25.45
C LYS A 716 -8.26 49.80 24.86
N LYS A 717 -8.19 50.91 25.61
CA LYS A 717 -8.15 52.25 25.01
C LYS A 717 -6.76 52.52 24.48
#